data_819321b4b615bc5dcb143fe435b80c58
#
_entry.id   819321b4b615bc5dcb143fe435b80c58
#
_cell.length_a   1.000
_cell.length_b   1.000
_cell.length_c   1.000
_cell.angle_alpha   90.00
_cell.angle_beta   90.00
_cell.angle_gamma   90.00
#
_symmetry.space_group_name_H-M   'P 1'
#
loop_
_entity.id
_entity.type
_entity.pdbx_description
1 polymer ?
#
loop_
_entity_poly.entity_id
_entity_poly.type
_entity_poly.pdbx_seq_one_letter_code
_entity_poly.pdbx_strand_id
1 'polypeptide(L)'
;MIGKNRFTKLSICTAFVASATAMLSACGPDVIPAPDMEVLSSKPEFVSGGDALVSVKVKNAGAQVRAALNGTDVSSAFKKVSDDVWVGTVSGMKVGANTLVADSGGAPSTVNLTNFPITGPMFSGPQQKPFACQTATFRIYPGGPFLGAEKDANCSVDTRVDYVYRNTASPAAFVGLANTKDIPKDAATVNGADGKAVPFVVRIETGTVNRSIYQTAMLHNPATSDAPNAFLASPIWNKKLVYTFGGGCTGGWYRQGNTTGGVLDVNILLLGYAMASSSLNVFGNQCGELLSAESMAMVKERFIEAYGKPKFTIGWGCSGGSYQQHQIADNYPGLLDGILPGCSFPEVGFATVNSITDMRLLGNYFQNTAPGTVSDEKQTAVAGALLKQTIYTSTVYRGALRIAPDEFCPAELPVALRYNAQTNPTGVRCSIYDQIVNVYGKDPANGFPRRPLDNVGIQYGLRALNRGQISVDEFLAINEKVGGYDVDARFQAPRNSADLIATKQSYQTGRLTNGGGGLKDVPIIDYRGYSDDNPVGDIHQRYHSFSMRERLVKANGSAANHVMVVEDFRYGYYSSASPLLMKALGEMDKWITAIQADTNTGSAFERVVRNKPSTLVEGCNTRDAQPTFIAETQQMESGKCAAIYPSPGAPRYEAGASIAADIIKCTLKPIAATDYKVTFTAEQNAKLSKVFPTGVCNWAVAGVEQQGLRGTWLSFN
;
A
#
# COMPACT_ATOMS: atom_id res chain seq x y z
N MET A 1 -16.67 -45.71 50.23
CA MET A 1 -16.73 -45.26 51.67
C MET A 1 -16.91 -43.76 51.60
N ILE A 2 -18.14 -43.30 51.78
CA ILE A 2 -18.69 -42.61 52.95
C ILE A 2 -17.97 -41.26 53.20
N GLY A 3 -18.62 -40.10 53.18
CA GLY A 3 -20.02 -39.79 53.48
C GLY A 3 -20.38 -38.30 53.19
N LYS A 4 -21.65 -38.17 53.02
CA LYS A 4 -22.43 -36.91 52.94
C LYS A 4 -22.45 -36.21 54.31
N ASN A 5 -22.49 -34.87 54.33
CA ASN A 5 -23.24 -34.18 55.40
C ASN A 5 -23.99 -32.95 54.83
N ARG A 6 -25.32 -33.06 54.99
CA ARG A 6 -26.29 -31.98 54.91
C ARG A 6 -26.27 -31.22 56.26
N PHE A 7 -26.43 -29.90 56.25
CA PHE A 7 -27.06 -29.23 57.40
C PHE A 7 -28.12 -28.20 56.94
N THR A 8 -29.11 -28.16 57.75
CA THR A 8 -30.50 -27.83 57.66
C THR A 8 -30.74 -26.34 57.82
N LYS A 9 -31.89 -25.90 57.27
CA LYS A 9 -32.53 -24.59 57.46
C LYS A 9 -32.83 -24.28 58.91
N LEU A 10 -32.75 -23.00 59.28
CA LEU A 10 -33.52 -22.44 60.40
C LEU A 10 -34.18 -21.12 60.00
N SER A 11 -35.53 -21.15 59.98
CA SER A 11 -36.35 -19.97 59.80
C SER A 11 -36.58 -19.35 61.18
N ILE A 12 -36.46 -18.04 61.28
CA ILE A 12 -37.07 -17.27 62.40
C ILE A 12 -37.86 -16.12 61.83
N CYS A 13 -39.21 -16.21 62.01
CA CYS A 13 -40.13 -15.08 61.85
C CYS A 13 -39.98 -14.14 63.04
N THR A 14 -39.91 -12.83 62.78
CA THR A 14 -40.35 -11.85 63.79
C THR A 14 -41.02 -10.64 63.14
N ALA A 15 -42.03 -10.18 63.77
CA ALA A 15 -43.16 -9.40 63.37
C ALA A 15 -42.91 -7.94 62.98
N PHE A 16 -43.87 -7.44 62.19
CA PHE A 16 -44.22 -6.10 61.81
C PHE A 16 -44.03 -4.98 62.84
N VAL A 17 -43.39 -3.87 62.42
CA VAL A 17 -43.75 -2.51 62.81
C VAL A 17 -43.82 -1.69 61.51
N ALA A 18 -45.04 -1.21 61.19
CA ALA A 18 -45.28 -0.30 60.09
C ALA A 18 -44.84 1.12 60.47
N SER A 19 -43.82 1.63 59.82
CA SER A 19 -43.51 3.06 59.78
C SER A 19 -43.61 3.52 58.36
N ALA A 20 -44.67 4.29 58.06
CA ALA A 20 -44.85 5.01 56.82
C ALA A 20 -43.76 6.09 56.68
N THR A 21 -42.68 5.79 55.97
CA THR A 21 -41.71 6.78 55.52
C THR A 21 -42.11 7.14 54.08
N ALA A 22 -42.62 8.35 53.91
CA ALA A 22 -42.83 8.95 52.61
C ALA A 22 -41.50 8.95 51.83
N MET A 23 -41.35 8.12 50.83
CA MET A 23 -40.27 8.24 49.85
C MET A 23 -40.54 9.52 49.03
N LEU A 24 -39.89 10.60 49.45
CA LEU A 24 -39.57 11.71 48.56
C LEU A 24 -38.63 11.12 47.50
N SER A 25 -39.16 10.75 46.34
CA SER A 25 -38.37 10.61 45.12
C SER A 25 -37.74 11.98 44.81
N ALA A 26 -36.55 12.21 45.32
CA ALA A 26 -35.72 13.27 44.82
C ALA A 26 -35.40 12.89 43.38
N CYS A 27 -36.11 13.47 42.41
CA CYS A 27 -35.61 13.64 41.06
C CYS A 27 -34.35 14.46 41.19
N GLY A 28 -33.20 13.79 41.28
CA GLY A 28 -31.93 14.45 41.00
C GLY A 28 -32.03 15.01 39.57
N PRO A 29 -31.42 16.16 39.29
CA PRO A 29 -31.41 16.68 37.92
C PRO A 29 -30.84 15.58 37.02
N ASP A 30 -31.60 15.23 35.93
CA ASP A 30 -31.13 14.28 34.92
C ASP A 30 -29.75 14.74 34.48
N VAL A 31 -28.72 13.97 34.83
CA VAL A 31 -27.36 14.26 34.40
C VAL A 31 -27.29 14.04 32.90
N ILE A 32 -27.22 15.13 32.17
CA ILE A 32 -27.06 15.06 30.67
C ILE A 32 -25.72 14.36 30.41
N PRO A 33 -25.70 13.19 29.72
CA PRO A 33 -24.50 12.48 29.45
C PRO A 33 -23.55 13.29 28.53
N ALA A 34 -22.26 13.00 28.61
CA ALA A 34 -21.26 13.58 27.73
C ALA A 34 -21.56 13.24 26.25
N PRO A 35 -21.35 14.16 25.31
CA PRO A 35 -21.48 13.88 23.87
C PRO A 35 -20.38 12.92 23.41
N ASP A 36 -20.64 12.17 22.32
CA ASP A 36 -19.59 11.40 21.66
C ASP A 36 -18.84 12.29 20.66
N MET A 37 -17.51 12.32 20.74
CA MET A 37 -16.67 13.04 19.77
C MET A 37 -15.89 12.07 18.89
N GLU A 38 -15.83 12.35 17.59
CA GLU A 38 -15.02 11.63 16.59
C GLU A 38 -14.25 12.61 15.73
N VAL A 39 -12.94 12.43 15.60
CA VAL A 39 -12.13 13.12 14.57
C VAL A 39 -12.38 12.42 13.25
N LEU A 40 -12.95 13.13 12.28
CA LEU A 40 -13.36 12.58 11.00
C LEU A 40 -12.23 12.58 9.97
N SER A 41 -11.32 13.56 10.03
CA SER A 41 -10.28 13.79 9.02
C SER A 41 -9.06 12.89 9.20
N SER A 42 -8.73 12.55 10.46
CA SER A 42 -7.54 11.76 10.80
C SER A 42 -7.75 10.94 12.06
N LYS A 43 -6.71 10.21 12.49
CA LYS A 43 -6.66 9.72 13.88
C LYS A 43 -6.29 10.88 14.81
N PRO A 44 -6.80 10.90 16.04
CA PRO A 44 -6.45 11.95 17.01
C PRO A 44 -4.94 12.10 17.25
N GLU A 45 -4.19 11.00 17.19
CA GLU A 45 -2.73 10.97 17.38
C GLU A 45 -1.94 11.45 16.16
N PHE A 46 -2.60 11.66 15.00
CA PHE A 46 -1.97 11.96 13.72
C PHE A 46 -2.76 13.03 12.95
N VAL A 47 -2.91 14.20 13.55
CA VAL A 47 -3.47 15.40 12.90
C VAL A 47 -2.34 16.18 12.26
N SER A 48 -2.58 16.83 11.12
CA SER A 48 -1.58 17.67 10.45
C SER A 48 -2.13 19.03 10.02
N GLY A 49 -1.26 20.02 9.87
CA GLY A 49 -1.65 21.32 9.32
C GLY A 49 -2.34 22.30 10.29
N GLY A 50 -2.72 21.83 11.49
CA GLY A 50 -3.28 22.71 12.52
C GLY A 50 -4.80 22.80 12.54
N ASP A 51 -5.49 21.96 11.75
CA ASP A 51 -6.94 21.84 11.73
C ASP A 51 -7.39 20.37 11.68
N ALA A 52 -8.66 20.13 12.01
CA ALA A 52 -9.29 18.82 11.92
C ALA A 52 -10.81 18.97 11.75
N LEU A 53 -11.43 18.10 10.97
CA LEU A 53 -12.88 17.96 10.91
C LEU A 53 -13.34 17.02 12.04
N VAL A 54 -14.21 17.55 12.94
CA VAL A 54 -14.65 16.82 14.13
C VAL A 54 -16.17 16.73 14.14
N SER A 55 -16.68 15.55 14.51
CA SER A 55 -18.11 15.29 14.77
C SER A 55 -18.35 15.25 16.27
N VAL A 56 -19.45 15.86 16.71
CA VAL A 56 -19.96 15.82 18.08
C VAL A 56 -21.39 15.33 18.04
N LYS A 57 -21.65 14.12 18.58
CA LYS A 57 -22.98 13.55 18.69
C LYS A 57 -23.53 13.78 20.09
N VAL A 58 -24.56 14.64 20.18
CA VAL A 58 -25.22 14.98 21.45
C VAL A 58 -26.21 13.90 21.84
N LYS A 59 -26.42 13.68 23.13
CA LYS A 59 -27.36 12.68 23.66
C LYS A 59 -28.79 13.20 23.72
N ASN A 60 -28.97 14.54 23.79
CA ASN A 60 -30.28 15.20 23.78
C ASN A 60 -30.46 15.91 22.43
N ALA A 61 -31.40 15.46 21.62
CA ALA A 61 -31.71 16.10 20.36
C ALA A 61 -32.00 17.61 20.54
N GLY A 62 -31.39 18.44 19.69
CA GLY A 62 -31.56 19.89 19.77
C GLY A 62 -30.62 20.63 20.74
N ALA A 63 -29.84 19.92 21.58
CA ALA A 63 -28.86 20.56 22.43
C ALA A 63 -27.79 21.27 21.60
N GLN A 64 -27.35 22.46 22.10
CA GLN A 64 -26.25 23.21 21.48
C GLN A 64 -24.91 22.64 21.92
N VAL A 65 -23.96 22.56 21.01
CA VAL A 65 -22.58 22.18 21.29
C VAL A 65 -21.80 23.41 21.72
N ARG A 66 -21.09 23.30 22.85
CA ARG A 66 -20.03 24.20 23.25
C ARG A 66 -18.72 23.44 23.16
N ALA A 67 -17.70 24.05 22.53
CA ALA A 67 -16.41 23.41 22.36
C ALA A 67 -15.26 24.38 22.63
N ALA A 68 -14.18 23.86 23.23
CA ALA A 68 -12.98 24.64 23.48
C ALA A 68 -11.73 23.85 23.10
N LEU A 69 -10.86 24.48 22.30
CA LEU A 69 -9.53 23.97 21.95
C LEU A 69 -8.48 24.64 22.86
N ASN A 70 -7.76 23.84 23.66
CA ASN A 70 -6.76 24.37 24.61
C ASN A 70 -7.32 25.48 25.52
N GLY A 71 -8.60 25.43 25.86
CA GLY A 71 -9.30 26.44 26.65
C GLY A 71 -9.87 27.63 25.88
N THR A 72 -9.58 27.74 24.56
CA THR A 72 -10.15 28.78 23.70
C THR A 72 -11.47 28.30 23.08
N ASP A 73 -12.53 29.11 23.17
CA ASP A 73 -13.83 28.79 22.59
C ASP A 73 -13.76 28.67 21.06
N VAL A 74 -14.20 27.50 20.56
CA VAL A 74 -14.31 27.18 19.14
C VAL A 74 -15.72 26.71 18.75
N SER A 75 -16.72 26.99 19.60
CA SER A 75 -18.12 26.57 19.40
C SER A 75 -18.70 27.01 18.07
N SER A 76 -18.33 28.19 17.58
CA SER A 76 -18.78 28.77 16.30
C SER A 76 -18.35 27.97 15.07
N ALA A 77 -17.32 27.10 15.19
CA ALA A 77 -16.88 26.22 14.11
C ALA A 77 -17.89 25.10 13.83
N PHE A 78 -18.71 24.74 14.81
CA PHE A 78 -19.63 23.61 14.72
C PHE A 78 -20.98 24.03 14.11
N LYS A 79 -21.44 23.26 13.11
CA LYS A 79 -22.73 23.40 12.46
C LYS A 79 -23.56 22.14 12.68
N LYS A 80 -24.85 22.31 12.94
CA LYS A 80 -25.79 21.22 13.08
C LYS A 80 -26.02 20.56 11.72
N VAL A 81 -25.75 19.25 11.59
CA VAL A 81 -25.94 18.47 10.36
C VAL A 81 -27.11 17.48 10.47
N SER A 82 -27.51 17.11 11.69
CA SER A 82 -28.75 16.39 12.01
C SER A 82 -29.23 16.80 13.41
N ASP A 83 -30.35 16.22 13.90
CA ASP A 83 -30.90 16.58 15.20
C ASP A 83 -29.96 16.31 16.36
N ASP A 84 -29.09 15.33 16.23
CA ASP A 84 -28.18 14.88 17.27
C ASP A 84 -26.68 15.02 16.89
N VAL A 85 -26.35 15.49 15.66
CA VAL A 85 -24.96 15.56 15.19
C VAL A 85 -24.57 16.97 14.77
N TRP A 86 -23.44 17.41 15.28
CA TRP A 86 -22.76 18.64 14.92
C TRP A 86 -21.40 18.30 14.31
N VAL A 87 -21.01 19.02 13.27
CA VAL A 87 -19.70 18.88 12.62
C VAL A 87 -19.02 20.23 12.56
N GLY A 88 -17.72 20.27 12.87
CA GLY A 88 -16.94 21.51 12.84
C GLY A 88 -15.52 21.30 12.35
N THR A 89 -15.01 22.28 11.57
CA THR A 89 -13.57 22.36 11.27
C THR A 89 -12.90 23.13 12.41
N VAL A 90 -12.27 22.38 13.31
CA VAL A 90 -11.53 22.95 14.46
C VAL A 90 -10.14 23.32 13.97
N SER A 91 -9.78 24.58 14.03
CA SER A 91 -8.48 25.12 13.60
C SER A 91 -7.74 25.86 14.71
N GLY A 92 -6.46 26.14 14.51
CA GLY A 92 -5.62 26.84 15.49
C GLY A 92 -4.89 25.88 16.45
N MET A 93 -4.72 24.61 16.09
CA MET A 93 -3.90 23.67 16.84
C MET A 93 -2.42 24.06 16.75
N LYS A 94 -1.73 24.07 17.90
CA LYS A 94 -0.27 24.16 17.93
C LYS A 94 0.36 22.82 17.57
N VAL A 95 1.58 22.82 17.06
CA VAL A 95 2.37 21.60 16.85
C VAL A 95 2.58 20.90 18.20
N GLY A 96 2.38 19.58 18.21
CA GLY A 96 2.40 18.75 19.42
C GLY A 96 1.02 18.57 20.03
N ALA A 97 0.96 18.41 21.36
CA ALA A 97 -0.25 18.06 22.06
C ALA A 97 -1.27 19.21 22.14
N ASN A 98 -2.53 18.87 21.86
CA ASN A 98 -3.69 19.74 21.99
C ASN A 98 -4.82 18.99 22.68
N THR A 99 -5.75 19.73 23.30
CA THR A 99 -6.94 19.16 23.96
C THR A 99 -8.19 19.85 23.45
N LEU A 100 -9.10 19.08 22.87
CA LEU A 100 -10.43 19.53 22.49
C LEU A 100 -11.44 19.00 23.50
N VAL A 101 -12.22 19.92 24.06
CA VAL A 101 -13.30 19.60 25.00
C VAL A 101 -14.61 20.04 24.38
N ALA A 102 -15.66 19.21 24.47
CA ALA A 102 -17.00 19.60 24.06
C ALA A 102 -18.05 19.16 25.08
N ASP A 103 -19.07 19.99 25.27
CA ASP A 103 -20.26 19.66 26.07
C ASP A 103 -21.55 20.07 25.35
N SER A 104 -22.67 19.55 25.81
CA SER A 104 -24.02 19.89 25.33
C SER A 104 -24.95 20.28 26.47
N GLY A 105 -24.41 20.96 27.48
CA GLY A 105 -25.13 21.39 28.69
C GLY A 105 -25.05 20.39 29.84
N GLY A 106 -24.21 19.37 29.77
CA GLY A 106 -23.98 18.35 30.77
C GLY A 106 -22.48 18.07 31.01
N ALA A 107 -22.14 16.79 31.25
CA ALA A 107 -20.76 16.36 31.38
C ALA A 107 -19.99 16.62 30.08
N PRO A 108 -18.74 17.12 30.17
CA PRO A 108 -17.90 17.32 28.99
C PRO A 108 -17.30 16.00 28.47
N SER A 109 -17.04 15.94 27.16
CA SER A 109 -16.19 14.96 26.54
C SER A 109 -14.86 15.59 26.14
N THR A 110 -13.77 14.82 26.16
CA THR A 110 -12.41 15.31 25.87
C THR A 110 -11.72 14.39 24.87
N VAL A 111 -11.10 14.98 23.85
CA VAL A 111 -10.22 14.29 22.90
C VAL A 111 -8.84 14.96 22.91
N ASN A 112 -7.80 14.16 23.12
CA ASN A 112 -6.42 14.62 23.00
C ASN A 112 -5.97 14.44 21.57
N LEU A 113 -5.40 15.50 20.98
CA LEU A 113 -4.96 15.57 19.60
C LEU A 113 -3.46 15.82 19.55
N THR A 114 -2.76 15.12 18.67
CA THR A 114 -1.36 15.42 18.38
C THR A 114 -1.27 15.98 16.98
N ASN A 115 -0.90 17.26 16.85
CA ASN A 115 -0.79 17.96 15.58
C ASN A 115 0.66 18.03 15.10
N PHE A 116 0.86 17.73 13.83
CA PHE A 116 2.14 17.79 13.12
C PHE A 116 2.17 18.93 12.09
N PRO A 117 3.38 19.39 11.71
CA PRO A 117 3.49 20.34 10.59
C PRO A 117 2.88 19.81 9.31
N ILE A 118 2.26 20.67 8.50
CA ILE A 118 1.74 20.30 7.17
C ILE A 118 2.85 19.77 6.24
N THR A 119 4.09 20.12 6.50
CA THR A 119 5.28 19.66 5.76
C THR A 119 5.80 18.31 6.25
N GLY A 120 5.21 17.71 7.29
CA GLY A 120 5.70 16.50 7.94
C GLY A 120 7.02 16.69 8.70
N PRO A 121 7.66 15.63 9.20
CA PRO A 121 7.12 14.28 9.21
C PRO A 121 6.04 14.10 10.29
N MET A 122 5.18 13.10 10.10
CA MET A 122 4.14 12.75 11.08
C MET A 122 4.46 11.44 11.80
N PHE A 123 4.86 10.40 11.06
CA PHE A 123 5.31 9.12 11.62
C PHE A 123 6.45 8.45 10.84
N SER A 124 6.86 9.01 9.71
CA SER A 124 7.90 8.41 8.85
C SER A 124 9.33 8.60 9.37
N GLY A 125 9.51 9.37 10.45
CA GLY A 125 10.81 9.70 11.01
C GLY A 125 11.52 10.85 10.29
N PRO A 126 12.77 11.16 10.69
CA PRO A 126 13.50 12.31 10.15
C PRO A 126 13.54 12.34 8.62
N GLN A 127 13.19 13.50 8.07
CA GLN A 127 13.16 13.71 6.61
C GLN A 127 14.57 13.67 6.02
N GLN A 128 14.73 12.91 4.93
CA GLN A 128 16.01 12.82 4.22
C GLN A 128 16.35 14.14 3.51
N LYS A 129 17.63 14.49 3.53
CA LYS A 129 18.20 15.68 2.86
C LYS A 129 19.41 15.28 2.01
N PRO A 130 19.71 16.03 0.91
CA PRO A 130 18.96 17.19 0.36
C PRO A 130 17.59 16.81 -0.19
N PHE A 131 16.75 17.81 -0.55
CA PHE A 131 15.45 17.57 -1.15
C PHE A 131 15.19 18.63 -2.24
N ALA A 132 14.96 18.18 -3.47
CA ALA A 132 14.76 19.05 -4.63
C ALA A 132 13.27 19.29 -4.90
N CYS A 133 12.87 20.54 -4.96
CA CYS A 133 11.52 20.96 -5.30
C CYS A 133 11.26 20.80 -6.81
N GLN A 134 10.03 20.47 -7.17
CA GLN A 134 9.61 20.27 -8.57
C GLN A 134 8.25 20.90 -8.89
N THR A 135 7.76 21.82 -8.07
CA THR A 135 6.48 22.53 -8.31
C THR A 135 6.51 23.33 -9.63
N ALA A 136 7.65 23.93 -9.95
CA ALA A 136 7.82 24.72 -11.19
C ALA A 136 7.68 23.87 -12.47
N THR A 137 7.90 22.57 -12.39
CA THR A 137 7.80 21.64 -13.54
C THR A 137 6.55 20.74 -13.48
N PHE A 138 5.73 20.87 -12.44
CA PHE A 138 4.49 20.10 -12.28
C PHE A 138 3.37 20.71 -13.11
N ARG A 139 2.80 19.94 -14.05
CA ARG A 139 1.61 20.36 -14.81
C ARG A 139 0.34 19.97 -14.08
N ILE A 140 -0.57 20.92 -13.91
CA ILE A 140 -1.83 20.72 -13.18
C ILE A 140 -2.75 19.73 -13.91
N TYR A 141 -2.78 19.82 -15.24
CA TYR A 141 -3.48 18.88 -16.12
C TYR A 141 -2.77 18.81 -17.48
N PRO A 142 -3.01 17.80 -18.32
CA PRO A 142 -2.39 17.67 -19.63
C PRO A 142 -2.60 18.93 -20.49
N GLY A 143 -1.52 19.54 -20.96
CA GLY A 143 -1.58 20.79 -21.73
C GLY A 143 -1.84 22.06 -20.91
N GLY A 144 -2.09 21.93 -19.61
CA GLY A 144 -2.39 23.04 -18.71
C GLY A 144 -1.16 23.79 -18.18
N PRO A 145 -1.37 24.77 -17.28
CA PRO A 145 -0.31 25.55 -16.68
C PRO A 145 0.55 24.70 -15.72
N PHE A 146 1.74 25.20 -15.44
CA PHE A 146 2.55 24.70 -14.34
C PHE A 146 2.06 25.23 -12.99
N LEU A 147 2.38 24.52 -11.91
CA LEU A 147 1.97 24.91 -10.55
C LEU A 147 2.68 26.19 -10.08
N GLY A 148 3.92 26.40 -10.52
CA GLY A 148 4.72 27.58 -10.20
C GLY A 148 5.88 27.27 -9.26
N ALA A 149 6.67 28.28 -8.93
CA ALA A 149 7.83 28.15 -8.05
C ALA A 149 7.40 27.89 -6.60
N GLU A 150 8.22 27.14 -5.89
CA GLU A 150 8.10 26.92 -4.44
C GLU A 150 8.34 28.21 -3.64
N LYS A 151 7.74 28.28 -2.44
CA LYS A 151 7.88 29.40 -1.51
C LYS A 151 9.02 29.23 -0.53
N ASP A 152 9.40 27.98 -0.25
CA ASP A 152 10.36 27.62 0.80
C ASP A 152 11.10 26.31 0.50
N ALA A 153 12.06 25.99 1.35
CA ALA A 153 12.88 24.76 1.25
C ALA A 153 12.08 23.46 1.52
N ASN A 154 10.84 23.54 1.97
CA ASN A 154 9.91 22.41 2.10
C ASN A 154 9.03 22.25 0.84
N CYS A 155 9.36 23.01 -0.22
CA CYS A 155 8.67 22.95 -1.50
C CYS A 155 7.18 23.35 -1.44
N SER A 156 6.83 24.24 -0.49
CA SER A 156 5.45 24.66 -0.28
C SER A 156 4.96 25.58 -1.40
N VAL A 157 3.69 25.45 -1.76
CA VAL A 157 2.96 26.40 -2.65
C VAL A 157 1.57 26.66 -2.07
N ASP A 158 0.94 27.76 -2.51
CA ASP A 158 -0.47 27.99 -2.20
C ASP A 158 -1.34 26.93 -2.89
N THR A 159 -2.34 26.47 -2.17
CA THR A 159 -3.39 25.64 -2.74
C THR A 159 -4.15 26.44 -3.81
N ARG A 160 -4.33 25.87 -4.98
CA ARG A 160 -5.09 26.45 -6.07
C ARG A 160 -6.18 25.52 -6.57
N VAL A 161 -7.20 26.10 -7.16
CA VAL A 161 -8.31 25.40 -7.77
C VAL A 161 -8.37 25.76 -9.25
N ASP A 162 -8.41 24.74 -10.08
CA ASP A 162 -8.59 24.82 -11.51
C ASP A 162 -9.84 24.04 -11.93
N TYR A 163 -10.44 24.43 -13.02
CA TYR A 163 -11.54 23.73 -13.65
C TYR A 163 -11.14 23.32 -15.05
N VAL A 164 -11.44 22.06 -15.40
CA VAL A 164 -11.29 21.56 -16.76
C VAL A 164 -12.59 20.93 -17.20
N TYR A 165 -12.88 20.97 -18.51
CA TYR A 165 -13.98 20.23 -19.08
C TYR A 165 -13.48 19.20 -20.08
N ARG A 166 -14.20 18.09 -20.22
CA ARG A 166 -13.98 17.12 -21.27
C ARG A 166 -14.65 17.60 -22.54
N ASN A 167 -13.89 17.82 -23.62
CA ASN A 167 -14.47 18.24 -24.90
C ASN A 167 -14.98 17.01 -25.70
N THR A 168 -15.79 17.28 -26.75
CA THR A 168 -16.31 16.27 -27.67
C THR A 168 -15.45 16.08 -28.93
N ALA A 169 -14.24 16.65 -28.97
CA ALA A 169 -13.30 16.48 -30.07
C ALA A 169 -12.86 15.00 -30.24
N SER A 170 -12.28 14.69 -31.39
CA SER A 170 -11.70 13.37 -31.61
C SER A 170 -10.22 13.51 -31.98
N PRO A 171 -9.29 13.10 -31.10
CA PRO A 171 -9.52 12.53 -29.75
C PRO A 171 -10.02 13.59 -28.76
N ALA A 172 -10.93 13.18 -27.84
CA ALA A 172 -11.41 14.05 -26.79
C ALA A 172 -10.31 14.32 -25.74
N ALA A 173 -10.28 15.56 -25.19
CA ALA A 173 -9.26 16.00 -24.25
C ALA A 173 -9.87 16.76 -23.05
N PHE A 174 -9.12 16.87 -21.97
CA PHE A 174 -9.41 17.83 -20.91
C PHE A 174 -8.85 19.19 -21.29
N VAL A 175 -9.69 20.20 -21.24
CA VAL A 175 -9.36 21.59 -21.61
C VAL A 175 -9.66 22.49 -20.42
N GLY A 176 -8.79 23.45 -20.15
CA GLY A 176 -9.00 24.43 -19.06
C GLY A 176 -10.26 25.26 -19.29
N LEU A 177 -11.06 25.43 -18.24
CA LEU A 177 -12.27 26.24 -18.28
C LEU A 177 -11.91 27.71 -17.97
N ALA A 178 -11.89 28.54 -18.99
CA ALA A 178 -11.47 29.94 -18.84
C ALA A 178 -12.50 30.82 -18.06
N ASN A 179 -13.78 30.48 -18.15
CA ASN A 179 -14.86 31.14 -17.44
C ASN A 179 -15.76 30.12 -16.73
N THR A 180 -15.80 30.16 -15.42
CA THR A 180 -16.58 29.25 -14.60
C THR A 180 -18.10 29.44 -14.70
N LYS A 181 -18.54 30.53 -15.29
CA LYS A 181 -19.98 30.83 -15.49
C LYS A 181 -20.49 30.49 -16.89
N ASP A 182 -19.58 30.17 -17.82
CA ASP A 182 -19.91 29.91 -19.23
C ASP A 182 -19.24 28.59 -19.67
N ILE A 183 -20.01 27.52 -19.65
CA ILE A 183 -19.53 26.20 -20.04
C ILE A 183 -19.54 26.06 -21.57
N PRO A 184 -18.41 25.75 -22.22
CA PRO A 184 -18.32 25.63 -23.66
C PRO A 184 -19.34 24.60 -24.24
N LYS A 185 -19.90 24.90 -25.41
CA LYS A 185 -20.91 24.05 -26.07
C LYS A 185 -20.37 22.71 -26.52
N ASP A 186 -19.06 22.58 -26.68
CA ASP A 186 -18.36 21.33 -27.01
C ASP A 186 -18.00 20.52 -25.76
N ALA A 187 -18.48 20.89 -24.57
CA ALA A 187 -18.32 20.08 -23.38
C ALA A 187 -19.14 18.78 -23.50
N ALA A 188 -18.49 17.62 -23.27
CA ALA A 188 -19.16 16.35 -23.10
C ALA A 188 -20.13 16.41 -21.91
N THR A 189 -21.07 15.47 -21.85
CA THR A 189 -22.03 15.39 -20.76
C THR A 189 -21.87 14.09 -19.96
N VAL A 190 -22.32 14.13 -18.71
CA VAL A 190 -22.42 12.98 -17.80
C VAL A 190 -23.80 13.03 -17.12
N ASN A 191 -24.32 11.87 -16.72
CA ASN A 191 -25.58 11.82 -15.97
C ASN A 191 -25.30 12.25 -14.51
N GLY A 192 -26.02 13.28 -14.06
CA GLY A 192 -26.08 13.66 -12.66
C GLY A 192 -26.83 12.62 -11.81
N ALA A 193 -26.84 12.80 -10.49
CA ALA A 193 -27.50 11.91 -9.56
C ALA A 193 -29.04 11.82 -9.80
N ASP A 194 -29.63 12.84 -10.39
CA ASP A 194 -31.05 12.89 -10.79
C ASP A 194 -31.32 12.31 -12.19
N GLY A 195 -30.30 11.74 -12.83
CA GLY A 195 -30.35 11.17 -14.19
C GLY A 195 -30.32 12.21 -15.32
N LYS A 196 -30.25 13.51 -15.01
CA LYS A 196 -30.15 14.55 -16.05
C LYS A 196 -28.72 14.69 -16.54
N ALA A 197 -28.59 14.95 -17.83
CA ALA A 197 -27.31 15.25 -18.45
C ALA A 197 -26.77 16.60 -17.95
N VAL A 198 -25.57 16.60 -17.39
CA VAL A 198 -24.84 17.78 -16.95
C VAL A 198 -23.48 17.84 -17.66
N PRO A 199 -22.88 19.03 -17.85
CA PRO A 199 -21.55 19.13 -18.46
C PRO A 199 -20.50 18.36 -17.68
N PHE A 200 -19.61 17.69 -18.40
CA PHE A 200 -18.46 16.97 -17.79
C PHE A 200 -17.37 18.00 -17.44
N VAL A 201 -17.54 18.65 -16.31
CA VAL A 201 -16.59 19.60 -15.75
C VAL A 201 -15.98 19.00 -14.47
N VAL A 202 -14.66 19.07 -14.36
CA VAL A 202 -13.89 18.55 -13.22
C VAL A 202 -13.28 19.74 -12.49
N ARG A 203 -13.50 19.82 -11.19
CA ARG A 203 -12.78 20.66 -10.25
C ARG A 203 -11.53 19.95 -9.80
N ILE A 204 -10.37 20.58 -9.97
CA ILE A 204 -9.07 20.07 -9.54
C ILE A 204 -8.55 21.01 -8.44
N GLU A 205 -8.22 20.47 -7.29
CA GLU A 205 -7.44 21.18 -6.28
C GLU A 205 -6.01 20.65 -6.30
N THR A 206 -5.03 21.56 -6.32
CA THR A 206 -3.60 21.22 -6.31
C THR A 206 -2.88 22.07 -5.27
N GLY A 207 -2.03 21.44 -4.47
CA GLY A 207 -1.23 22.09 -3.45
C GLY A 207 -0.11 21.20 -2.95
N THR A 208 0.42 21.49 -1.76
CA THR A 208 1.50 20.72 -1.15
C THR A 208 1.14 20.26 0.26
N VAL A 209 1.40 18.99 0.55
CA VAL A 209 1.31 18.35 1.88
C VAL A 209 2.49 17.40 2.03
N ASN A 210 3.09 17.30 3.20
CA ASN A 210 4.24 16.42 3.46
C ASN A 210 5.39 16.61 2.46
N ARG A 211 5.63 17.84 2.01
CA ARG A 211 6.57 18.20 0.93
C ARG A 211 6.21 17.56 -0.43
N SER A 212 5.09 16.86 -0.56
CA SER A 212 4.60 16.34 -1.83
C SER A 212 3.67 17.32 -2.53
N ILE A 213 3.54 17.21 -3.84
CA ILE A 213 2.46 17.86 -4.58
C ILE A 213 1.27 16.90 -4.53
N TYR A 214 0.12 17.37 -4.03
CA TYR A 214 -1.11 16.60 -4.07
C TYR A 214 -2.10 17.15 -5.07
N GLN A 215 -2.98 16.30 -5.55
CA GLN A 215 -4.14 16.67 -6.33
C GLN A 215 -5.37 15.93 -5.82
N THR A 216 -6.51 16.63 -5.85
CA THR A 216 -7.84 16.04 -5.74
C THR A 216 -8.69 16.49 -6.91
N ALA A 217 -9.57 15.62 -7.40
CA ALA A 217 -10.46 15.93 -8.51
C ALA A 217 -11.86 15.34 -8.29
N MET A 218 -12.87 16.06 -8.69
CA MET A 218 -14.27 15.58 -8.69
C MET A 218 -15.09 16.30 -9.75
N LEU A 219 -16.12 15.65 -10.23
CA LEU A 219 -17.11 16.31 -11.10
C LEU A 219 -17.81 17.42 -10.33
N HIS A 220 -17.81 18.63 -10.91
CA HIS A 220 -18.51 19.78 -10.34
C HIS A 220 -18.79 20.84 -11.42
N ASN A 221 -20.02 21.27 -11.55
CA ASN A 221 -20.41 22.36 -12.46
C ASN A 221 -20.42 23.70 -11.73
N PRO A 222 -19.40 24.55 -11.90
CA PRO A 222 -19.31 25.83 -11.19
C PRO A 222 -20.30 26.90 -11.71
N ALA A 223 -20.95 26.66 -12.85
CA ALA A 223 -21.97 27.56 -13.38
C ALA A 223 -23.31 27.45 -12.66
N THR A 224 -23.61 26.31 -12.07
CA THR A 224 -24.92 26.00 -11.46
C THR A 224 -24.87 25.64 -9.98
N SER A 225 -23.66 25.45 -9.41
CA SER A 225 -23.51 25.01 -8.02
C SER A 225 -22.40 25.80 -7.32
N ASP A 226 -22.60 26.09 -6.04
CA ASP A 226 -21.55 26.67 -5.19
C ASP A 226 -20.39 25.73 -5.02
N ALA A 227 -19.19 26.28 -4.77
CA ALA A 227 -17.98 25.50 -4.55
C ALA A 227 -18.18 24.49 -3.41
N PRO A 228 -17.83 23.19 -3.62
CA PRO A 228 -17.98 22.17 -2.59
C PRO A 228 -17.07 22.45 -1.40
N ASN A 229 -17.54 22.11 -0.21
CA ASN A 229 -16.80 22.22 1.04
C ASN A 229 -17.24 21.08 1.99
N ALA A 230 -16.68 21.04 3.20
CA ALA A 230 -16.97 19.97 4.18
C ALA A 230 -18.46 19.75 4.50
N PHE A 231 -19.29 20.79 4.28
CA PHE A 231 -20.72 20.79 4.60
C PHE A 231 -21.61 20.77 3.34
N LEU A 232 -21.05 21.07 2.19
CA LEU A 232 -21.74 21.16 0.91
C LEU A 232 -20.99 20.31 -0.13
N ALA A 233 -21.47 19.10 -0.36
CA ALA A 233 -20.91 18.21 -1.36
C ALA A 233 -21.27 18.68 -2.78
N SER A 234 -20.39 18.40 -3.77
CA SER A 234 -20.76 18.54 -5.18
C SER A 234 -21.98 17.65 -5.49
N PRO A 235 -23.02 18.14 -6.18
CA PRO A 235 -24.22 17.34 -6.49
C PRO A 235 -23.94 16.10 -7.34
N ILE A 236 -22.82 16.08 -8.05
CA ILE A 236 -22.45 14.98 -8.95
C ILE A 236 -21.54 13.95 -8.24
N TRP A 237 -20.96 14.29 -7.08
CA TRP A 237 -20.09 13.40 -6.32
C TRP A 237 -20.93 12.35 -5.58
N ASN A 238 -20.63 11.05 -5.82
CA ASN A 238 -21.29 9.92 -5.16
C ASN A 238 -20.84 9.71 -3.69
N LYS A 239 -20.04 10.64 -3.14
CA LYS A 239 -19.41 10.60 -1.82
C LYS A 239 -18.44 9.43 -1.61
N LYS A 240 -17.78 8.96 -2.65
CA LYS A 240 -16.78 7.89 -2.61
C LYS A 240 -15.46 8.43 -3.19
N LEU A 241 -14.34 7.86 -2.72
CA LEU A 241 -13.01 8.29 -3.12
C LEU A 241 -12.23 7.12 -3.73
N VAL A 242 -11.61 7.34 -4.88
CA VAL A 242 -10.55 6.49 -5.43
C VAL A 242 -9.21 7.20 -5.19
N TYR A 243 -8.32 6.55 -4.42
CA TYR A 243 -6.98 7.06 -4.19
C TYR A 243 -6.00 6.36 -5.12
N THR A 244 -5.33 7.13 -5.98
CA THR A 244 -4.47 6.59 -7.03
C THR A 244 -3.01 6.58 -6.62
N PHE A 245 -2.33 5.47 -6.90
CA PHE A 245 -0.92 5.24 -6.62
C PHE A 245 -0.16 5.01 -7.92
N GLY A 246 0.95 5.74 -8.11
CA GLY A 246 1.82 5.55 -9.26
C GLY A 246 2.81 4.41 -9.09
N GLY A 247 3.11 3.74 -10.20
CA GLY A 247 4.07 2.65 -10.28
C GLY A 247 5.52 3.10 -10.21
N GLY A 248 6.45 2.17 -10.41
CA GLY A 248 7.90 2.39 -10.37
C GLY A 248 8.55 1.71 -9.18
N CYS A 249 9.56 2.20 -8.72
CA CYS A 249 10.64 1.95 -7.78
C CYS A 249 11.97 2.02 -8.52
N THR A 250 12.30 3.22 -8.90
CA THR A 250 13.63 3.54 -9.43
C THR A 250 14.43 4.21 -8.32
N GLY A 251 15.72 4.01 -8.25
CA GLY A 251 16.58 4.72 -7.29
C GLY A 251 16.30 6.22 -7.31
N GLY A 252 16.48 6.88 -6.18
CA GLY A 252 16.39 8.32 -6.14
C GLY A 252 15.09 8.89 -5.58
N TRP A 253 15.16 9.11 -4.32
CA TRP A 253 14.37 10.02 -3.52
C TRP A 253 15.20 11.28 -3.35
N TYR A 254 15.07 12.14 -2.57
CA TYR A 254 15.67 13.46 -2.48
C TYR A 254 15.01 14.46 -3.44
N ARG A 255 13.81 14.12 -3.92
CA ARG A 255 13.02 15.00 -4.78
C ARG A 255 11.53 14.93 -4.47
N GLN A 256 10.84 16.02 -4.75
CA GLN A 256 9.39 16.13 -4.58
C GLN A 256 8.60 15.26 -5.57
N GLY A 257 9.12 15.09 -6.79
CA GLY A 257 8.41 14.51 -7.91
C GLY A 257 7.46 15.51 -8.59
N ASN A 258 7.36 15.43 -9.91
CA ASN A 258 6.51 16.30 -10.72
C ASN A 258 5.33 15.57 -11.41
N THR A 259 4.96 14.40 -10.86
CA THR A 259 3.80 13.62 -11.31
C THR A 259 3.10 13.02 -10.10
N THR A 260 1.78 12.86 -10.19
CA THR A 260 0.95 12.09 -9.25
C THR A 260 0.51 10.76 -9.87
N GLY A 261 -0.22 9.93 -9.15
CA GLY A 261 -0.85 8.71 -9.70
C GLY A 261 -1.96 9.00 -10.72
N GLY A 262 -2.30 10.29 -10.90
CA GLY A 262 -3.33 10.77 -11.82
C GLY A 262 -4.71 10.88 -11.15
N VAL A 263 -5.43 11.98 -11.44
CA VAL A 263 -6.77 12.25 -10.89
C VAL A 263 -7.82 12.57 -11.97
N LEU A 264 -7.45 12.44 -13.24
CA LEU A 264 -8.31 12.72 -14.39
C LEU A 264 -8.65 11.47 -15.20
N ASP A 265 -8.98 10.36 -14.51
CA ASP A 265 -9.49 9.18 -15.19
C ASP A 265 -10.97 9.36 -15.54
N VAL A 266 -11.25 9.37 -16.84
CA VAL A 266 -12.60 9.64 -17.38
C VAL A 266 -13.60 8.57 -16.89
N ASN A 267 -13.22 7.30 -16.92
CA ASN A 267 -14.14 6.20 -16.59
C ASN A 267 -14.49 6.16 -15.11
N ILE A 268 -13.53 6.49 -14.25
CA ILE A 268 -13.75 6.59 -12.79
C ILE A 268 -14.59 7.82 -12.45
N LEU A 269 -14.29 8.97 -13.06
CA LEU A 269 -15.06 10.21 -12.86
C LEU A 269 -16.50 10.07 -13.36
N LEU A 270 -16.75 9.37 -14.49
CA LEU A 270 -18.09 9.09 -15.00
C LEU A 270 -18.97 8.30 -14.02
N LEU A 271 -18.35 7.51 -13.13
CA LEU A 271 -19.06 6.81 -12.05
C LEU A 271 -19.35 7.72 -10.84
N GLY A 272 -18.96 8.99 -10.89
CA GLY A 272 -19.20 9.99 -9.84
C GLY A 272 -18.21 9.93 -8.68
N TYR A 273 -17.11 9.16 -8.76
CA TYR A 273 -16.09 9.16 -7.73
C TYR A 273 -15.31 10.49 -7.71
N ALA A 274 -14.88 10.90 -6.52
CA ALA A 274 -13.73 11.79 -6.40
C ALA A 274 -12.45 10.97 -6.51
N MET A 275 -11.37 11.63 -6.93
CA MET A 275 -10.04 11.04 -7.03
C MET A 275 -9.03 11.85 -6.24
N ALA A 276 -8.03 11.23 -5.65
CA ALA A 276 -6.92 11.90 -4.97
C ALA A 276 -5.60 11.15 -5.21
N SER A 277 -4.50 11.88 -5.16
CA SER A 277 -3.14 11.34 -5.27
C SER A 277 -2.10 12.34 -4.81
N SER A 278 -0.86 11.89 -4.59
CA SER A 278 0.26 12.80 -4.43
C SER A 278 1.52 12.34 -5.16
N SER A 279 2.47 13.24 -5.32
CA SER A 279 3.75 12.94 -5.98
C SER A 279 4.62 11.96 -5.18
N LEU A 280 4.49 11.91 -3.84
CA LEU A 280 5.17 10.92 -2.99
C LEU A 280 4.38 9.59 -2.89
N ASN A 281 3.21 9.49 -3.53
CA ASN A 281 2.52 8.24 -3.81
C ASN A 281 2.82 7.68 -5.21
N VAL A 282 3.88 8.15 -5.84
CA VAL A 282 4.43 7.61 -7.10
C VAL A 282 5.79 6.99 -6.82
N PHE A 283 5.90 5.67 -6.86
CA PHE A 283 7.18 4.99 -6.59
C PHE A 283 8.25 5.24 -7.66
N GLY A 284 7.88 5.80 -8.81
CA GLY A 284 8.83 6.37 -9.77
C GLY A 284 9.55 7.63 -9.24
N ASN A 285 8.94 8.35 -8.31
CA ASN A 285 9.53 9.53 -7.66
C ASN A 285 10.31 9.14 -6.39
N GLN A 286 9.78 8.22 -5.63
CA GLN A 286 10.39 7.69 -4.40
C GLN A 286 9.84 6.27 -4.12
N CYS A 287 10.60 5.39 -3.48
CA CYS A 287 10.21 3.99 -3.28
C CYS A 287 10.15 3.61 -1.78
N GLY A 288 9.74 4.53 -0.94
CA GLY A 288 9.58 4.34 0.51
C GLY A 288 8.10 4.23 0.89
N GLU A 289 7.67 3.02 1.19
CA GLU A 289 6.28 2.73 1.55
C GLU A 289 5.85 3.44 2.84
N LEU A 290 6.77 3.70 3.76
CA LEU A 290 6.49 4.45 4.98
C LEU A 290 6.14 5.91 4.69
N LEU A 291 6.97 6.57 3.86
CA LEU A 291 6.72 7.96 3.43
C LEU A 291 5.46 8.05 2.54
N SER A 292 5.21 7.02 1.73
CA SER A 292 3.98 6.92 0.94
C SER A 292 2.73 6.84 1.81
N ALA A 293 2.75 6.02 2.87
CA ALA A 293 1.64 5.90 3.81
C ALA A 293 1.35 7.22 4.53
N GLU A 294 2.40 7.90 4.98
CA GLU A 294 2.29 9.22 5.63
C GLU A 294 1.70 10.26 4.67
N SER A 295 2.20 10.31 3.44
CA SER A 295 1.68 11.26 2.43
C SER A 295 0.21 10.99 2.10
N MET A 296 -0.20 9.71 1.99
CA MET A 296 -1.60 9.36 1.80
C MET A 296 -2.47 9.79 2.98
N ALA A 297 -2.00 9.54 4.21
CA ALA A 297 -2.74 9.91 5.44
C ALA A 297 -3.04 11.42 5.45
N MET A 298 -2.01 12.24 5.22
CA MET A 298 -2.13 13.70 5.22
C MET A 298 -2.96 14.24 4.03
N VAL A 299 -2.86 13.62 2.85
CA VAL A 299 -3.70 14.00 1.69
C VAL A 299 -5.16 13.62 1.90
N LYS A 300 -5.44 12.44 2.49
CA LYS A 300 -6.80 12.02 2.84
C LYS A 300 -7.40 12.92 3.91
N GLU A 301 -6.62 13.31 4.91
CA GLU A 301 -6.98 14.30 5.93
C GLU A 301 -7.40 15.61 5.25
N ARG A 302 -6.53 16.18 4.43
CA ARG A 302 -6.83 17.42 3.67
C ARG A 302 -8.09 17.30 2.80
N PHE A 303 -8.30 16.14 2.15
CA PHE A 303 -9.51 15.90 1.37
C PHE A 303 -10.77 15.97 2.24
N ILE A 304 -10.73 15.34 3.42
CA ILE A 304 -11.88 15.27 4.34
C ILE A 304 -12.18 16.64 4.92
N GLU A 305 -11.19 17.43 5.27
CA GLU A 305 -11.33 18.80 5.77
C GLU A 305 -11.92 19.73 4.70
N ALA A 306 -11.52 19.53 3.45
CA ALA A 306 -11.99 20.34 2.33
C ALA A 306 -13.40 19.94 1.85
N TYR A 307 -13.77 18.65 1.87
CA TYR A 307 -14.98 18.16 1.18
C TYR A 307 -15.87 17.26 2.01
N GLY A 308 -15.49 16.96 3.26
CA GLY A 308 -16.19 16.02 4.14
C GLY A 308 -15.74 14.57 3.94
N LYS A 309 -16.05 13.72 4.94
CA LYS A 309 -15.65 12.31 4.99
C LYS A 309 -16.32 11.52 3.85
N PRO A 310 -15.54 10.86 2.96
CA PRO A 310 -16.11 9.97 1.97
C PRO A 310 -16.72 8.74 2.66
N LYS A 311 -17.70 8.12 2.02
CA LYS A 311 -18.29 6.85 2.51
C LYS A 311 -17.20 5.78 2.63
N PHE A 312 -16.34 5.70 1.64
CA PHE A 312 -15.16 4.84 1.63
C PHE A 312 -14.10 5.30 0.63
N THR A 313 -12.90 4.76 0.80
CA THR A 313 -11.74 5.02 -0.06
C THR A 313 -11.23 3.70 -0.66
N ILE A 314 -11.17 3.62 -1.98
CA ILE A 314 -10.60 2.48 -2.72
C ILE A 314 -9.19 2.83 -3.18
N GLY A 315 -8.23 1.94 -2.91
CA GLY A 315 -6.87 2.01 -3.50
C GLY A 315 -6.89 1.55 -4.95
N TRP A 316 -6.16 2.29 -5.81
CA TRP A 316 -6.08 2.05 -7.25
C TRP A 316 -4.65 2.25 -7.76
N GLY A 317 -4.05 1.24 -8.39
CA GLY A 317 -2.71 1.35 -8.96
C GLY A 317 -2.01 0.01 -9.18
N CYS A 318 -1.02 0.01 -10.06
CA CYS A 318 -0.30 -1.15 -10.56
C CYS A 318 1.18 -1.08 -10.15
N SER A 319 1.85 -2.23 -10.01
CA SER A 319 3.29 -2.34 -9.74
C SER A 319 3.66 -1.66 -8.41
N GLY A 320 4.46 -0.57 -8.45
CA GLY A 320 4.69 0.26 -7.27
C GLY A 320 3.41 0.76 -6.60
N GLY A 321 2.32 0.91 -7.36
CA GLY A 321 0.99 1.21 -6.82
C GLY A 321 0.37 0.05 -6.07
N SER A 322 0.64 -1.20 -6.44
CA SER A 322 0.16 -2.37 -5.70
C SER A 322 0.90 -2.56 -4.37
N TYR A 323 2.22 -2.32 -4.33
CA TYR A 323 2.98 -2.33 -3.07
C TYR A 323 2.38 -1.41 -2.04
N GLN A 324 2.12 -0.15 -2.45
CA GLN A 324 1.56 0.88 -1.59
C GLN A 324 0.20 0.45 -1.03
N GLN A 325 -0.68 -0.08 -1.87
CA GLN A 325 -2.00 -0.54 -1.45
C GLN A 325 -1.91 -1.65 -0.40
N HIS A 326 -1.10 -2.70 -0.64
CA HIS A 326 -0.94 -3.80 0.29
C HIS A 326 -0.37 -3.34 1.63
N GLN A 327 0.73 -2.57 1.61
CA GLN A 327 1.42 -2.15 2.83
C GLN A 327 0.66 -1.08 3.61
N ILE A 328 -0.03 -0.15 2.93
CA ILE A 328 -0.87 0.85 3.59
C ILE A 328 -2.07 0.17 4.25
N ALA A 329 -2.75 -0.74 3.55
CA ALA A 329 -3.89 -1.46 4.14
C ALA A 329 -3.47 -2.36 5.32
N ASP A 330 -2.28 -2.99 5.25
CA ASP A 330 -1.78 -3.87 6.31
C ASP A 330 -1.26 -3.09 7.52
N ASN A 331 -0.46 -2.05 7.30
CA ASN A 331 0.27 -1.36 8.36
C ASN A 331 -0.47 -0.13 8.93
N TYR A 332 -1.39 0.47 8.15
CA TYR A 332 -2.13 1.70 8.50
C TYR A 332 -3.64 1.52 8.26
N PRO A 333 -4.29 0.57 8.97
CA PRO A 333 -5.72 0.28 8.78
C PRO A 333 -6.60 1.51 8.96
N GLY A 334 -7.63 1.63 8.10
CA GLY A 334 -8.55 2.78 8.05
C GLY A 334 -8.19 3.83 6.99
N LEU A 335 -6.99 3.77 6.39
CA LEU A 335 -6.68 4.63 5.24
C LEU A 335 -7.38 4.13 3.97
N LEU A 336 -7.44 2.82 3.75
CA LEU A 336 -8.10 2.17 2.62
C LEU A 336 -9.20 1.24 3.14
N ASP A 337 -10.37 1.29 2.53
CA ASP A 337 -11.53 0.44 2.85
C ASP A 337 -11.61 -0.78 1.91
N GLY A 338 -10.88 -0.76 0.80
CA GLY A 338 -10.71 -1.84 -0.15
C GLY A 338 -9.59 -1.52 -1.12
N ILE A 339 -8.97 -2.54 -1.73
CA ILE A 339 -7.86 -2.35 -2.65
C ILE A 339 -8.06 -3.11 -3.95
N LEU A 340 -7.66 -2.45 -5.05
CA LEU A 340 -7.61 -2.99 -6.41
C LEU A 340 -6.14 -2.95 -6.91
N PRO A 341 -5.26 -3.83 -6.39
CA PRO A 341 -3.89 -3.88 -6.86
C PRO A 341 -3.82 -4.45 -8.27
N GLY A 342 -3.12 -3.74 -9.16
CA GLY A 342 -2.81 -4.20 -10.51
C GLY A 342 -1.38 -4.68 -10.64
N CYS A 343 -1.09 -5.61 -11.58
CA CYS A 343 0.23 -6.23 -11.76
C CYS A 343 0.94 -6.45 -10.42
N SER A 344 0.25 -7.14 -9.55
CA SER A 344 0.39 -7.19 -8.11
C SER A 344 1.70 -7.80 -7.64
N PHE A 345 2.23 -7.25 -6.56
CA PHE A 345 3.33 -7.77 -5.75
C PHE A 345 3.01 -7.55 -4.27
N PRO A 346 3.44 -8.42 -3.35
CA PRO A 346 3.26 -8.17 -1.91
C PRO A 346 3.94 -6.89 -1.41
N GLU A 347 5.21 -6.68 -1.75
CA GLU A 347 6.00 -5.48 -1.44
C GLU A 347 7.24 -5.39 -2.32
N VAL A 348 7.95 -4.25 -2.23
CA VAL A 348 9.18 -4.03 -3.00
C VAL A 348 10.40 -4.68 -2.35
N GLY A 349 10.51 -4.62 -1.03
CA GLY A 349 11.76 -4.93 -0.30
C GLY A 349 12.23 -6.38 -0.44
N PHE A 350 11.33 -7.33 -0.55
CA PHE A 350 11.64 -8.77 -0.56
C PHE A 350 11.02 -9.51 -1.73
N ALA A 351 9.73 -9.38 -1.97
CA ALA A 351 9.08 -10.06 -3.08
C ALA A 351 9.69 -9.66 -4.42
N THR A 352 9.89 -8.37 -4.65
CA THR A 352 10.46 -7.86 -5.90
C THR A 352 11.99 -7.85 -5.86
N VAL A 353 12.58 -7.22 -4.84
CA VAL A 353 14.04 -7.04 -4.79
C VAL A 353 14.76 -8.37 -4.76
N ASN A 354 14.36 -9.31 -3.90
CA ASN A 354 15.03 -10.62 -3.85
C ASN A 354 14.89 -11.39 -5.18
N SER A 355 13.70 -11.39 -5.79
CA SER A 355 13.52 -12.03 -7.08
C SER A 355 14.43 -11.42 -8.15
N ILE A 356 14.46 -10.09 -8.25
CA ILE A 356 15.25 -9.38 -9.24
C ILE A 356 16.75 -9.49 -8.96
N THR A 357 17.18 -9.40 -7.70
CA THR A 357 18.61 -9.49 -7.35
C THR A 357 19.14 -10.90 -7.49
N ASP A 358 18.36 -11.91 -7.16
CA ASP A 358 18.74 -13.31 -7.40
C ASP A 358 18.81 -13.62 -8.90
N MET A 359 17.85 -13.12 -9.71
CA MET A 359 17.93 -13.22 -11.18
C MET A 359 19.14 -12.48 -11.74
N ARG A 360 19.52 -11.32 -11.15
CA ARG A 360 20.73 -10.58 -11.56
C ARG A 360 22.01 -11.37 -11.27
N LEU A 361 22.10 -12.06 -10.14
CA LEU A 361 23.22 -12.95 -9.83
C LEU A 361 23.28 -14.12 -10.82
N LEU A 362 22.16 -14.79 -11.08
CA LEU A 362 22.06 -15.88 -12.04
C LEU A 362 22.39 -15.41 -13.46
N GLY A 363 21.85 -14.28 -13.90
CA GLY A 363 22.16 -13.67 -15.20
C GLY A 363 23.63 -13.32 -15.37
N ASN A 364 24.27 -12.78 -14.31
CA ASN A 364 25.71 -12.54 -14.30
C ASN A 364 26.51 -13.85 -14.43
N TYR A 365 26.09 -14.91 -13.74
CA TYR A 365 26.69 -16.22 -13.89
C TYR A 365 26.58 -16.71 -15.34
N PHE A 366 25.39 -16.69 -15.93
CA PHE A 366 25.14 -17.21 -17.28
C PHE A 366 25.84 -16.39 -18.39
N GLN A 367 25.96 -15.08 -18.22
CA GLN A 367 26.52 -14.19 -19.24
C GLN A 367 28.03 -13.97 -19.12
N ASN A 368 28.53 -13.82 -17.88
CA ASN A 368 29.86 -13.33 -17.63
C ASN A 368 30.80 -14.37 -16.98
N THR A 369 30.25 -15.21 -16.06
CA THR A 369 31.08 -16.16 -15.31
C THR A 369 31.27 -17.48 -16.08
N ALA A 370 30.20 -17.98 -16.72
CA ALA A 370 30.19 -19.23 -17.45
C ALA A 370 29.37 -19.13 -18.76
N PRO A 371 29.75 -18.25 -19.69
CA PRO A 371 28.97 -18.01 -20.90
C PRO A 371 28.85 -19.26 -21.75
N GLY A 372 27.65 -19.54 -22.26
CA GLY A 372 27.38 -20.69 -23.16
C GLY A 372 27.40 -22.07 -22.52
N THR A 373 27.60 -22.18 -21.21
CA THR A 373 27.65 -23.48 -20.51
C THR A 373 26.26 -24.00 -20.10
N VAL A 374 25.25 -23.13 -20.04
CA VAL A 374 23.87 -23.44 -19.68
C VAL A 374 22.94 -22.97 -20.77
N SER A 375 22.12 -23.88 -21.35
CA SER A 375 21.16 -23.53 -22.41
C SER A 375 20.05 -22.60 -21.91
N ASP A 376 19.35 -21.94 -22.82
CA ASP A 376 18.28 -20.99 -22.48
C ASP A 376 17.15 -21.64 -21.66
N GLU A 377 16.74 -22.85 -22.01
CA GLU A 377 15.72 -23.62 -21.28
C GLU A 377 16.17 -23.96 -19.86
N LYS A 378 17.46 -24.28 -19.69
CA LYS A 378 18.04 -24.56 -18.36
C LYS A 378 18.15 -23.29 -17.52
N GLN A 379 18.52 -22.15 -18.16
CA GLN A 379 18.56 -20.86 -17.47
C GLN A 379 17.18 -20.47 -16.92
N THR A 380 16.12 -20.62 -17.74
CA THR A 380 14.73 -20.35 -17.32
C THR A 380 14.27 -21.30 -16.22
N ALA A 381 14.61 -22.59 -16.31
CA ALA A 381 14.29 -23.59 -15.28
C ALA A 381 14.95 -23.29 -13.94
N VAL A 382 16.19 -22.80 -13.95
CA VAL A 382 16.94 -22.41 -12.72
C VAL A 382 16.37 -21.12 -12.12
N ALA A 383 16.03 -20.14 -12.95
CA ALA A 383 15.57 -18.83 -12.50
C ALA A 383 14.08 -18.77 -12.19
N GLY A 384 13.28 -19.78 -12.61
CA GLY A 384 11.83 -19.74 -12.47
C GLY A 384 11.20 -18.65 -13.34
N ALA A 385 11.69 -18.44 -14.55
CA ALA A 385 11.17 -17.47 -15.51
C ALA A 385 10.56 -18.19 -16.70
N LEU A 386 9.49 -17.62 -17.28
CA LEU A 386 8.91 -18.18 -18.51
C LEU A 386 9.82 -17.93 -19.71
N LEU A 387 10.45 -16.76 -19.77
CA LEU A 387 11.32 -16.33 -20.85
C LEU A 387 12.71 -15.95 -20.34
N LYS A 388 13.73 -16.27 -21.10
CA LYS A 388 15.12 -15.89 -20.84
C LYS A 388 15.26 -14.37 -20.70
N GLN A 389 14.55 -13.59 -21.52
CA GLN A 389 14.57 -12.13 -21.49
C GLN A 389 14.16 -11.56 -20.13
N THR A 390 13.29 -12.23 -19.39
CA THR A 390 12.93 -11.82 -18.02
C THR A 390 14.16 -11.80 -17.09
N ILE A 391 15.04 -12.79 -17.20
CA ILE A 391 16.30 -12.85 -16.42
C ILE A 391 17.17 -11.64 -16.76
N TYR A 392 17.36 -11.32 -18.04
CA TYR A 392 18.26 -10.25 -18.47
C TYR A 392 17.69 -8.85 -18.24
N THR A 393 16.40 -8.63 -18.41
CA THR A 393 15.74 -7.37 -18.05
C THR A 393 15.94 -7.06 -16.57
N SER A 394 15.87 -8.08 -15.69
CA SER A 394 16.13 -7.96 -14.27
C SER A 394 17.62 -7.73 -13.96
N THR A 395 18.50 -8.38 -14.72
CA THR A 395 19.97 -8.33 -14.50
C THR A 395 20.54 -6.98 -14.83
N VAL A 396 20.28 -6.45 -16.02
CA VAL A 396 21.02 -5.31 -16.55
C VAL A 396 20.55 -3.99 -15.93
N TYR A 397 19.26 -3.81 -15.75
CA TYR A 397 18.70 -2.52 -15.38
C TYR A 397 17.92 -2.55 -14.06
N ARG A 398 16.92 -3.42 -13.96
CA ARG A 398 15.93 -3.39 -12.86
C ARG A 398 16.51 -3.76 -11.50
N GLY A 399 17.46 -4.70 -11.46
CA GLY A 399 18.11 -5.12 -10.20
C GLY A 399 19.05 -4.06 -9.66
N ALA A 400 19.95 -3.54 -10.50
CA ALA A 400 20.94 -2.56 -10.10
C ALA A 400 20.31 -1.28 -9.57
N LEU A 401 19.32 -0.72 -10.29
CA LEU A 401 18.74 0.59 -9.94
C LEU A 401 18.03 0.64 -8.57
N ARG A 402 17.79 -0.52 -7.95
CA ARG A 402 17.20 -0.55 -6.61
C ARG A 402 18.22 -0.62 -5.50
N ILE A 403 19.30 -1.35 -5.72
CA ILE A 403 20.28 -1.64 -4.66
C ILE A 403 21.61 -0.88 -4.82
N ALA A 404 21.95 -0.37 -6.03
CA ALA A 404 23.15 0.41 -6.25
C ALA A 404 23.00 1.81 -5.63
N PRO A 405 23.96 2.24 -4.79
CA PRO A 405 23.83 3.51 -4.06
C PRO A 405 24.25 4.74 -4.86
N ASP A 406 24.93 4.58 -5.98
CA ASP A 406 25.64 5.63 -6.72
C ASP A 406 25.14 5.82 -8.16
N GLU A 407 24.55 4.79 -8.77
CA GLU A 407 24.28 4.81 -10.21
C GLU A 407 22.95 5.46 -10.60
N PHE A 408 21.96 5.45 -9.70
CA PHE A 408 20.58 5.79 -10.03
C PHE A 408 19.99 6.93 -9.16
N CYS A 409 20.85 7.84 -8.72
CA CYS A 409 20.41 9.05 -8.06
C CYS A 409 19.57 9.91 -9.04
N PRO A 410 18.55 10.65 -8.55
CA PRO A 410 17.72 11.50 -9.41
C PRO A 410 18.57 12.60 -10.06
N ALA A 411 18.17 13.03 -11.24
CA ALA A 411 18.90 14.07 -11.98
C ALA A 411 18.96 15.39 -11.20
N GLU A 412 17.94 15.66 -10.40
CA GLU A 412 17.80 16.85 -9.56
C GLU A 412 18.81 16.90 -8.40
N LEU A 413 19.38 15.76 -8.00
CA LEU A 413 20.46 15.73 -7.01
C LEU A 413 21.79 16.08 -7.66
N PRO A 414 22.45 17.19 -7.27
CA PRO A 414 23.74 17.57 -7.83
C PRO A 414 24.79 16.45 -7.72
N VAL A 415 25.54 16.20 -8.79
CA VAL A 415 26.56 15.15 -8.85
C VAL A 415 27.58 15.27 -7.72
N ALA A 416 27.99 16.50 -7.36
CA ALA A 416 28.92 16.76 -6.27
C ALA A 416 28.44 16.30 -4.89
N LEU A 417 27.13 16.13 -4.70
CA LEU A 417 26.57 15.63 -3.44
C LEU A 417 26.39 14.12 -3.42
N ARG A 418 26.49 13.44 -4.57
CA ARG A 418 26.27 12.00 -4.67
C ARG A 418 27.42 11.22 -4.10
N TYR A 419 27.11 10.09 -3.50
CA TYR A 419 28.09 9.13 -3.05
C TYR A 419 28.96 8.62 -4.21
N ASN A 420 30.23 8.53 -3.95
CA ASN A 420 31.21 7.82 -4.77
C ASN A 420 32.28 7.26 -3.84
N ALA A 421 32.55 5.96 -3.93
CA ALA A 421 33.43 5.27 -3.00
C ALA A 421 34.87 5.86 -2.97
N GLN A 422 35.35 6.45 -4.08
CA GLN A 422 36.71 7.01 -4.19
C GLN A 422 36.75 8.52 -3.98
N THR A 423 35.79 9.27 -4.57
CA THR A 423 35.90 10.74 -4.63
C THR A 423 34.94 11.45 -3.65
N ASN A 424 33.88 10.79 -3.18
CA ASN A 424 32.94 11.33 -2.19
C ASN A 424 32.32 10.23 -1.32
N PRO A 425 33.09 9.57 -0.44
CA PRO A 425 32.63 8.42 0.36
C PRO A 425 31.56 8.79 1.40
N THR A 426 31.39 10.07 1.71
CA THR A 426 30.36 10.59 2.63
C THR A 426 29.14 11.18 1.90
N GLY A 427 29.14 11.10 0.58
CA GLY A 427 28.06 11.61 -0.25
C GLY A 427 26.74 10.88 -0.07
N VAL A 428 25.68 11.45 -0.65
CA VAL A 428 24.31 10.96 -0.54
C VAL A 428 24.14 9.67 -1.35
N ARG A 429 23.69 8.62 -0.70
CA ARG A 429 23.45 7.29 -1.29
C ARG A 429 22.01 7.15 -1.74
N CYS A 430 21.77 6.43 -2.82
CA CYS A 430 20.49 6.37 -3.50
C CYS A 430 19.88 4.96 -3.60
N SER A 431 20.28 3.99 -2.77
CA SER A 431 19.66 2.67 -2.76
C SER A 431 18.33 2.66 -1.98
N ILE A 432 17.48 1.67 -2.19
CA ILE A 432 16.23 1.53 -1.42
C ILE A 432 16.48 1.39 0.09
N TYR A 433 17.66 0.93 0.49
CA TYR A 433 18.03 0.80 1.90
C TYR A 433 18.33 2.16 2.52
N ASP A 434 18.91 3.08 1.75
CA ASP A 434 19.16 4.45 2.19
C ASP A 434 17.86 5.20 2.45
N GLN A 435 16.84 4.94 1.65
CA GLN A 435 15.52 5.54 1.83
C GLN A 435 14.78 5.06 3.07
N ILE A 436 14.91 3.81 3.42
CA ILE A 436 14.23 3.21 4.57
C ILE A 436 15.12 3.19 5.84
N VAL A 437 16.19 3.98 5.86
CA VAL A 437 17.17 4.03 6.96
C VAL A 437 16.53 4.33 8.32
N ASN A 438 15.43 5.07 8.35
CA ASN A 438 14.68 5.35 9.59
C ASN A 438 14.13 4.06 10.25
N VAL A 439 13.90 3.01 9.47
CA VAL A 439 13.44 1.71 9.97
C VAL A 439 14.62 0.80 10.31
N TYR A 440 15.60 0.69 9.41
CA TYR A 440 16.69 -0.27 9.53
C TYR A 440 17.86 0.23 10.38
N GLY A 441 18.01 1.55 10.50
CA GLY A 441 19.20 2.15 11.11
C GLY A 441 20.44 1.97 10.22
N LYS A 442 21.57 2.46 10.74
CA LYS A 442 22.88 2.39 10.08
C LYS A 442 23.77 1.35 10.74
N ASP A 443 24.62 0.71 9.94
CA ASP A 443 25.71 -0.13 10.42
C ASP A 443 26.81 0.77 11.00
N PRO A 444 27.17 0.63 12.29
CA PRO A 444 28.20 1.46 12.90
C PRO A 444 29.60 1.24 12.32
N ALA A 445 29.83 0.11 11.64
CA ALA A 445 31.14 -0.19 11.05
C ALA A 445 31.46 0.68 9.82
N ASN A 446 30.44 1.12 9.07
CA ASN A 446 30.62 1.87 7.83
C ASN A 446 29.71 3.09 7.69
N GLY A 447 28.73 3.27 8.59
CA GLY A 447 27.76 4.36 8.55
C GLY A 447 26.67 4.22 7.46
N PHE A 448 26.65 3.12 6.72
CA PHE A 448 25.65 2.84 5.68
C PHE A 448 24.39 2.19 6.25
N PRO A 449 23.24 2.27 5.55
CA PRO A 449 22.04 1.57 5.97
C PRO A 449 22.28 0.07 6.09
N ARG A 450 21.71 -0.55 7.12
CA ARG A 450 21.66 -2.01 7.26
C ARG A 450 20.86 -2.62 6.13
N ARG A 451 21.26 -3.80 5.66
CA ARG A 451 20.63 -4.46 4.50
C ARG A 451 20.15 -5.85 4.86
N PRO A 452 18.84 -6.14 4.73
CA PRO A 452 18.28 -7.48 4.92
C PRO A 452 18.39 -8.31 3.61
N LEU A 453 19.54 -8.29 2.95
CA LEU A 453 19.80 -9.01 1.71
C LEU A 453 20.62 -10.27 2.02
N ASP A 454 20.06 -11.44 1.68
CA ASP A 454 20.63 -12.76 2.00
C ASP A 454 20.55 -13.71 0.81
N ASN A 455 21.59 -14.53 0.60
CA ASN A 455 21.52 -15.71 -0.24
C ASN A 455 22.39 -16.88 0.27
N VAL A 456 22.78 -16.84 1.54
CA VAL A 456 23.51 -17.96 2.18
C VAL A 456 22.60 -19.19 2.25
N GLY A 457 23.13 -20.34 1.84
CA GLY A 457 22.41 -21.63 1.88
C GLY A 457 21.37 -21.82 0.78
N ILE A 458 21.07 -20.83 -0.06
CA ILE A 458 20.12 -20.96 -1.16
C ILE A 458 20.72 -21.85 -2.25
N GLN A 459 20.01 -22.93 -2.59
CA GLN A 459 20.37 -23.90 -3.60
C GLN A 459 19.72 -23.56 -4.95
N TYR A 460 20.26 -22.58 -5.67
CA TYR A 460 19.70 -22.15 -6.95
C TYR A 460 19.58 -23.33 -7.93
N GLY A 461 18.37 -23.53 -8.48
CA GLY A 461 18.07 -24.59 -9.42
C GLY A 461 17.83 -25.97 -8.80
N LEU A 462 17.58 -26.08 -7.49
CA LEU A 462 17.33 -27.38 -6.82
C LEU A 462 16.13 -28.13 -7.43
N ARG A 463 15.03 -27.45 -7.74
CA ARG A 463 13.87 -28.09 -8.40
C ARG A 463 14.19 -28.51 -9.83
N ALA A 464 14.96 -27.69 -10.56
CA ALA A 464 15.42 -28.04 -11.91
C ALA A 464 16.34 -29.28 -11.90
N LEU A 465 17.25 -29.39 -10.91
CA LEU A 465 18.05 -30.59 -10.68
C LEU A 465 17.16 -31.81 -10.42
N ASN A 466 16.23 -31.67 -9.47
CA ASN A 466 15.33 -32.77 -9.05
C ASN A 466 14.34 -33.19 -10.14
N ARG A 467 14.08 -32.34 -11.15
CA ARG A 467 13.30 -32.65 -12.35
C ARG A 467 14.17 -33.20 -13.51
N GLY A 468 15.49 -33.30 -13.33
CA GLY A 468 16.44 -33.72 -14.37
C GLY A 468 16.65 -32.70 -15.50
N GLN A 469 16.27 -31.44 -15.27
CA GLN A 469 16.40 -30.36 -16.27
C GLN A 469 17.83 -29.81 -16.35
N ILE A 470 18.61 -29.94 -15.27
CA ILE A 470 20.04 -29.62 -15.22
C ILE A 470 20.82 -30.79 -14.64
N SER A 471 22.09 -30.92 -15.00
CA SER A 471 22.98 -31.94 -14.42
C SER A 471 23.47 -31.56 -13.02
N VAL A 472 24.02 -32.53 -12.28
CA VAL A 472 24.67 -32.33 -11.00
C VAL A 472 25.82 -31.33 -11.13
N ASP A 473 26.63 -31.44 -12.18
CA ASP A 473 27.79 -30.56 -12.39
C ASP A 473 27.38 -29.13 -12.71
N GLU A 474 26.30 -28.92 -13.48
CA GLU A 474 25.75 -27.60 -13.72
C GLU A 474 25.19 -26.99 -12.42
N PHE A 475 24.46 -27.76 -11.62
CA PHE A 475 23.96 -27.32 -10.30
C PHE A 475 25.09 -26.89 -9.37
N LEU A 476 26.14 -27.71 -9.26
CA LEU A 476 27.30 -27.42 -8.42
C LEU A 476 28.05 -26.18 -8.92
N ALA A 477 28.23 -26.05 -10.23
CA ALA A 477 28.94 -24.90 -10.84
C ALA A 477 28.19 -23.57 -10.64
N ILE A 478 26.85 -23.56 -10.82
CA ILE A 478 26.01 -22.40 -10.57
C ILE A 478 26.17 -21.97 -9.10
N ASN A 479 25.96 -22.90 -8.16
CA ASN A 479 25.96 -22.60 -6.73
C ASN A 479 27.34 -22.24 -6.17
N GLU A 480 28.42 -22.74 -6.75
CA GLU A 480 29.79 -22.35 -6.42
C GLU A 480 30.13 -20.91 -6.83
N LYS A 481 29.61 -20.44 -7.98
CA LYS A 481 30.07 -19.22 -8.63
C LYS A 481 29.03 -18.08 -8.69
N VAL A 482 27.82 -18.29 -8.21
CA VAL A 482 26.75 -17.27 -8.26
C VAL A 482 27.08 -16.02 -7.43
N GLY A 483 27.87 -16.15 -6.35
CA GLY A 483 28.35 -15.07 -5.52
C GLY A 483 27.25 -14.25 -4.82
N GLY A 484 27.54 -12.96 -4.64
CA GLY A 484 26.68 -11.97 -3.99
C GLY A 484 27.03 -10.53 -4.41
N TYR A 485 26.67 -9.58 -3.57
CA TYR A 485 26.92 -8.14 -3.78
C TYR A 485 27.69 -7.55 -2.60
N ASP A 486 28.64 -6.68 -2.89
CA ASP A 486 29.30 -5.83 -1.90
C ASP A 486 28.36 -4.67 -1.44
N VAL A 487 28.89 -3.73 -0.64
CA VAL A 487 28.15 -2.59 -0.12
C VAL A 487 27.69 -1.61 -1.21
N ASP A 488 28.33 -1.62 -2.36
CA ASP A 488 28.05 -0.78 -3.52
C ASP A 488 27.29 -1.53 -4.63
N ALA A 489 26.73 -2.71 -4.30
CA ALA A 489 25.98 -3.57 -5.21
C ALA A 489 26.80 -4.09 -6.42
N ARG A 490 28.13 -4.14 -6.31
CA ARG A 490 29.02 -4.80 -7.26
C ARG A 490 29.03 -6.30 -6.99
N PHE A 491 29.22 -7.10 -8.03
CA PHE A 491 29.33 -8.55 -7.88
C PHE A 491 30.59 -8.93 -7.11
N GLN A 492 30.45 -9.88 -6.19
CA GLN A 492 31.53 -10.45 -5.41
C GLN A 492 31.39 -11.97 -5.29
N ALA A 493 32.50 -12.68 -5.01
CA ALA A 493 32.47 -14.13 -4.81
C ALA A 493 31.74 -14.58 -3.54
N PRO A 494 31.86 -13.92 -2.38
CA PRO A 494 31.09 -14.27 -1.20
C PRO A 494 29.59 -14.04 -1.40
N ARG A 495 28.76 -14.96 -0.86
CA ARG A 495 27.30 -14.78 -0.77
C ARG A 495 26.95 -13.69 0.24
N ASN A 496 25.79 -13.06 0.05
CA ASN A 496 25.27 -12.08 0.99
C ASN A 496 24.74 -12.74 2.25
N SER A 497 25.07 -12.18 3.41
CA SER A 497 24.44 -12.49 4.68
C SER A 497 23.67 -11.28 5.18
N ALA A 498 22.34 -11.44 5.41
CA ALA A 498 21.48 -10.37 5.87
C ALA A 498 21.89 -9.88 7.27
N ASP A 499 21.82 -8.56 7.47
CA ASP A 499 21.89 -7.96 8.81
C ASP A 499 20.67 -8.39 9.64
N LEU A 500 20.91 -8.93 10.84
CA LEU A 500 19.85 -9.50 11.67
C LEU A 500 18.90 -8.43 12.23
N ILE A 501 19.40 -7.22 12.51
CA ILE A 501 18.57 -6.10 12.97
C ILE A 501 17.62 -5.69 11.86
N ALA A 502 18.12 -5.48 10.64
CA ALA A 502 17.28 -5.15 9.49
C ALA A 502 16.29 -6.27 9.16
N THR A 503 16.71 -7.54 9.28
CA THR A 503 15.84 -8.70 9.09
C THR A 503 14.68 -8.69 10.08
N LYS A 504 14.96 -8.53 11.36
CA LYS A 504 13.96 -8.42 12.43
C LYS A 504 13.00 -7.24 12.21
N GLN A 505 13.55 -6.06 11.93
CA GLN A 505 12.76 -4.87 11.67
C GLN A 505 11.84 -5.04 10.45
N SER A 506 12.30 -5.72 9.40
CA SER A 506 11.48 -5.99 8.22
C SER A 506 10.18 -6.70 8.55
N TYR A 507 10.22 -7.69 9.44
CA TYR A 507 9.03 -8.41 9.91
C TYR A 507 8.18 -7.57 10.86
N GLN A 508 8.81 -7.00 11.90
CA GLN A 508 8.10 -6.28 12.96
C GLN A 508 7.37 -5.05 12.50
N THR A 509 7.85 -4.40 11.47
CA THR A 509 7.32 -3.11 10.98
C THR A 509 6.51 -3.24 9.68
N GLY A 510 6.35 -4.46 9.16
CA GLY A 510 5.60 -4.69 7.92
C GLY A 510 6.31 -4.19 6.65
N ARG A 511 7.66 -4.01 6.69
CA ARG A 511 8.42 -3.77 5.46
C ARG A 511 8.45 -5.02 4.57
N LEU A 512 8.33 -6.19 5.18
CA LEU A 512 7.82 -7.38 4.51
C LEU A 512 6.32 -7.48 4.82
N THR A 513 5.47 -7.40 3.81
CA THR A 513 4.02 -7.47 3.95
C THR A 513 3.63 -8.81 4.57
N ASN A 514 3.12 -8.77 5.79
CA ASN A 514 2.74 -9.95 6.52
C ASN A 514 1.33 -10.43 6.15
N GLY A 515 0.41 -9.50 5.90
CA GLY A 515 -1.00 -9.76 5.61
C GLY A 515 -1.85 -10.02 6.86
N GLY A 516 -1.26 -9.98 8.06
CA GLY A 516 -1.93 -10.22 9.34
C GLY A 516 -2.31 -8.95 10.11
N GLY A 517 -1.98 -7.76 9.58
CA GLY A 517 -2.40 -6.47 10.11
C GLY A 517 -3.83 -6.11 9.68
N GLY A 518 -4.00 -4.91 9.13
CA GLY A 518 -5.30 -4.44 8.63
C GLY A 518 -5.72 -5.05 7.28
N LEU A 519 -4.78 -5.61 6.53
CA LEU A 519 -5.05 -6.14 5.17
C LEU A 519 -6.06 -7.30 5.17
N LYS A 520 -6.11 -8.10 6.22
CA LYS A 520 -7.10 -9.17 6.38
C LYS A 520 -8.54 -8.64 6.47
N ASP A 521 -8.71 -7.41 6.93
CA ASP A 521 -10.00 -6.80 7.25
C ASP A 521 -10.57 -5.93 6.12
N VAL A 522 -9.92 -5.95 4.93
CA VAL A 522 -10.38 -5.25 3.73
C VAL A 522 -10.53 -6.20 2.54
N PRO A 523 -11.49 -5.96 1.63
CA PRO A 523 -11.61 -6.69 0.38
C PRO A 523 -10.45 -6.37 -0.57
N ILE A 524 -9.95 -7.40 -1.25
CA ILE A 524 -8.85 -7.34 -2.22
C ILE A 524 -9.31 -7.95 -3.54
N ILE A 525 -9.30 -7.18 -4.63
CA ILE A 525 -9.47 -7.72 -5.98
C ILE A 525 -8.17 -7.49 -6.75
N ASP A 526 -7.37 -8.54 -6.86
CA ASP A 526 -6.08 -8.55 -7.55
C ASP A 526 -6.32 -8.72 -9.06
N TYR A 527 -6.17 -7.63 -9.81
CA TYR A 527 -6.31 -7.62 -11.26
C TYR A 527 -4.95 -7.76 -11.95
N ARG A 528 -4.91 -8.54 -13.02
CA ARG A 528 -3.68 -8.70 -13.80
C ARG A 528 -3.92 -8.65 -15.31
N GLY A 529 -3.35 -7.64 -15.99
CA GLY A 529 -3.00 -7.73 -17.40
C GLY A 529 -1.73 -8.58 -17.50
N TYR A 530 -1.87 -9.80 -18.06
CA TYR A 530 -0.80 -10.81 -18.06
C TYR A 530 0.36 -10.45 -18.99
N SER A 531 1.57 -10.44 -18.46
CA SER A 531 2.79 -10.03 -19.16
C SER A 531 3.99 -10.97 -18.99
N ASP A 532 3.82 -12.14 -18.36
CA ASP A 532 4.92 -13.11 -18.15
C ASP A 532 5.49 -13.62 -19.48
N ASP A 533 4.69 -13.63 -20.56
CA ASP A 533 5.06 -14.02 -21.90
C ASP A 533 5.46 -12.83 -22.82
N ASN A 534 5.71 -11.66 -22.25
CA ASN A 534 6.19 -10.50 -23.01
C ASN A 534 7.56 -10.83 -23.65
N PRO A 535 7.71 -10.76 -24.99
CA PRO A 535 8.94 -11.17 -25.68
C PRO A 535 10.21 -10.42 -25.25
N VAL A 536 10.07 -9.21 -24.71
CA VAL A 536 11.20 -8.42 -24.19
C VAL A 536 11.49 -8.71 -22.71
N GLY A 537 10.78 -9.64 -22.12
CA GLY A 537 10.84 -9.97 -20.70
C GLY A 537 10.11 -8.96 -19.82
N ASP A 538 9.62 -9.44 -18.68
CA ASP A 538 8.91 -8.62 -17.71
C ASP A 538 9.16 -9.11 -16.27
N ILE A 539 9.19 -8.17 -15.33
CA ILE A 539 9.30 -8.47 -13.89
C ILE A 539 7.94 -8.66 -13.22
N HIS A 540 6.84 -8.26 -13.88
CA HIS A 540 5.49 -8.33 -13.31
C HIS A 540 4.91 -9.74 -13.39
N GLN A 541 5.66 -10.73 -12.89
CA GLN A 541 5.29 -12.13 -12.98
C GLN A 541 4.05 -12.46 -12.14
N ARG A 542 3.17 -13.29 -12.70
CA ARG A 542 1.87 -13.65 -12.11
C ARG A 542 2.00 -14.35 -10.76
N TYR A 543 3.12 -15.04 -10.50
CA TYR A 543 3.32 -15.76 -9.24
C TYR A 543 3.21 -14.85 -7.99
N HIS A 544 3.45 -13.55 -8.12
CA HIS A 544 3.34 -12.60 -7.01
C HIS A 544 1.92 -12.50 -6.45
N SER A 545 0.87 -12.65 -7.28
CA SER A 545 -0.52 -12.72 -6.81
C SER A 545 -0.76 -13.95 -5.94
N PHE A 546 -0.19 -15.11 -6.32
CA PHE A 546 -0.23 -16.33 -5.49
C PHE A 546 0.61 -16.18 -4.22
N SER A 547 1.74 -15.49 -4.30
CA SER A 547 2.57 -15.17 -3.13
C SER A 547 1.79 -14.38 -2.08
N MET A 548 1.06 -13.34 -2.51
CA MET A 548 0.24 -12.55 -1.58
C MET A 548 -0.89 -13.37 -0.97
N ARG A 549 -1.58 -14.20 -1.76
CA ARG A 549 -2.60 -15.13 -1.27
C ARG A 549 -2.06 -16.06 -0.21
N GLU A 550 -0.90 -16.67 -0.46
CA GLU A 550 -0.28 -17.60 0.49
C GLU A 550 0.13 -16.93 1.80
N ARG A 551 0.60 -15.68 1.75
CA ARG A 551 0.87 -14.89 2.96
C ARG A 551 -0.38 -14.63 3.78
N LEU A 552 -1.50 -14.28 3.13
CA LEU A 552 -2.80 -14.13 3.81
C LEU A 552 -3.25 -15.43 4.46
N VAL A 553 -3.13 -16.57 3.77
CA VAL A 553 -3.44 -17.90 4.34
C VAL A 553 -2.55 -18.19 5.54
N LYS A 554 -1.23 -17.96 5.41
CA LYS A 554 -0.25 -18.22 6.47
C LYS A 554 -0.50 -17.35 7.72
N ALA A 555 -0.84 -16.08 7.53
CA ALA A 555 -1.04 -15.14 8.62
C ALA A 555 -2.42 -15.29 9.30
N ASN A 556 -3.47 -15.66 8.55
CA ASN A 556 -4.85 -15.57 9.02
C ASN A 556 -5.61 -16.91 8.94
N GLY A 557 -4.98 -17.98 8.43
CA GLY A 557 -5.64 -19.27 8.14
C GLY A 557 -6.56 -19.23 6.91
N SER A 558 -6.72 -18.08 6.27
CA SER A 558 -7.62 -17.90 5.12
C SER A 558 -7.22 -16.67 4.29
N ALA A 559 -7.52 -16.72 2.99
CA ALA A 559 -7.47 -15.59 2.07
C ALA A 559 -8.84 -15.35 1.39
N ALA A 560 -9.95 -15.59 2.11
CA ALA A 560 -11.30 -15.48 1.55
C ALA A 560 -11.68 -14.02 1.18
N ASN A 561 -10.92 -13.06 1.65
CA ASN A 561 -11.00 -11.64 1.27
C ASN A 561 -10.23 -11.28 -0.01
N HIS A 562 -9.55 -12.24 -0.66
CA HIS A 562 -8.70 -12.02 -1.84
C HIS A 562 -9.27 -12.76 -3.05
N VAL A 563 -9.53 -12.03 -4.13
CA VAL A 563 -10.05 -12.53 -5.41
C VAL A 563 -9.10 -12.16 -6.52
N MET A 564 -8.69 -13.10 -7.37
CA MET A 564 -7.81 -12.85 -8.51
C MET A 564 -8.59 -12.87 -9.83
N VAL A 565 -8.39 -11.86 -10.66
CA VAL A 565 -8.90 -11.80 -12.04
C VAL A 565 -7.78 -11.48 -13.03
N VAL A 566 -7.73 -12.20 -14.14
CA VAL A 566 -6.65 -12.12 -15.13
C VAL A 566 -7.21 -11.97 -16.53
N GLU A 567 -6.59 -11.14 -17.33
CA GLU A 567 -6.80 -11.08 -18.79
C GLU A 567 -5.47 -10.89 -19.51
N ASP A 568 -5.48 -10.95 -20.84
CA ASP A 568 -4.28 -10.68 -21.63
C ASP A 568 -3.86 -9.20 -21.58
N PHE A 569 -2.73 -8.91 -22.21
CA PHE A 569 -2.10 -7.59 -22.14
C PHE A 569 -2.70 -6.54 -23.08
N ARG A 570 -3.87 -6.79 -23.71
CA ARG A 570 -4.48 -5.87 -24.71
C ARG A 570 -4.81 -4.47 -24.16
N TYR A 571 -5.04 -4.36 -22.86
CA TYR A 571 -5.25 -3.08 -22.14
C TYR A 571 -4.01 -2.61 -21.39
N GLY A 572 -2.82 -3.21 -21.61
CA GLY A 572 -1.62 -2.96 -20.85
C GLY A 572 -1.69 -3.55 -19.44
N TYR A 573 -0.86 -3.03 -18.53
CA TYR A 573 -0.81 -3.53 -17.17
C TYR A 573 -2.07 -3.22 -16.35
N TYR A 574 -2.64 -1.99 -16.55
CA TYR A 574 -3.71 -1.49 -15.68
C TYR A 574 -4.36 -0.25 -16.30
N SER A 575 -5.52 -0.40 -16.88
CA SER A 575 -6.20 0.67 -17.59
C SER A 575 -7.70 0.62 -17.35
N SER A 576 -8.30 1.75 -17.02
CA SER A 576 -9.76 1.88 -16.92
C SER A 576 -10.50 1.65 -18.25
N ALA A 577 -9.78 1.49 -19.36
CA ALA A 577 -10.35 1.01 -20.62
C ALA A 577 -10.68 -0.49 -20.59
N SER A 578 -10.13 -1.27 -19.64
CA SER A 578 -10.45 -2.69 -19.47
C SER A 578 -11.84 -2.88 -18.88
N PRO A 579 -12.77 -3.57 -19.58
CA PRO A 579 -14.08 -3.90 -19.03
C PRO A 579 -13.99 -4.80 -17.77
N LEU A 580 -12.99 -5.70 -17.71
CA LEU A 580 -12.77 -6.58 -16.57
C LEU A 580 -12.34 -5.79 -15.32
N LEU A 581 -11.42 -4.83 -15.47
CA LEU A 581 -10.98 -3.97 -14.37
C LEU A 581 -12.09 -3.04 -13.90
N MET A 582 -12.89 -2.47 -14.81
CA MET A 582 -14.02 -1.62 -14.44
C MET A 582 -15.16 -2.43 -13.78
N LYS A 583 -15.37 -3.68 -14.20
CA LYS A 583 -16.24 -4.61 -13.49
C LYS A 583 -15.71 -4.87 -12.06
N ALA A 584 -14.42 -5.09 -11.91
CA ALA A 584 -13.81 -5.29 -10.60
C ALA A 584 -14.00 -4.06 -9.68
N LEU A 585 -13.90 -2.83 -10.20
CA LEU A 585 -14.20 -1.60 -9.45
C LEU A 585 -15.68 -1.58 -9.00
N GLY A 586 -16.61 -1.93 -9.88
CA GLY A 586 -18.03 -2.01 -9.54
C GLY A 586 -18.36 -3.09 -8.50
N GLU A 587 -17.68 -4.25 -8.55
CA GLU A 587 -17.82 -5.30 -7.54
C GLU A 587 -17.18 -4.89 -6.20
N MET A 588 -16.06 -4.19 -6.21
CA MET A 588 -15.45 -3.61 -4.99
C MET A 588 -16.39 -2.62 -4.31
N ASP A 589 -17.04 -1.75 -5.09
CA ASP A 589 -18.05 -0.81 -4.59
C ASP A 589 -19.20 -1.51 -3.87
N LYS A 590 -19.76 -2.54 -4.50
CA LYS A 590 -20.84 -3.35 -3.91
C LYS A 590 -20.37 -4.03 -2.64
N TRP A 591 -19.16 -4.58 -2.64
CA TRP A 591 -18.59 -5.31 -1.51
C TRP A 591 -18.42 -4.39 -0.28
N ILE A 592 -17.76 -3.24 -0.45
CA ILE A 592 -17.59 -2.29 0.66
C ILE A 592 -18.94 -1.74 1.14
N THR A 593 -19.86 -1.42 0.21
CA THR A 593 -21.19 -0.93 0.57
C THR A 593 -21.95 -1.96 1.42
N ALA A 594 -21.87 -3.25 1.07
CA ALA A 594 -22.49 -4.32 1.85
C ALA A 594 -21.82 -4.49 3.23
N ILE A 595 -20.49 -4.40 3.30
CA ILE A 595 -19.74 -4.45 4.57
C ILE A 595 -20.20 -3.31 5.51
N GLN A 596 -20.34 -2.09 4.98
CA GLN A 596 -20.77 -0.93 5.78
C GLN A 596 -22.23 -1.01 6.24
N ALA A 597 -23.08 -1.66 5.47
CA ALA A 597 -24.47 -1.88 5.83
C ALA A 597 -24.68 -3.04 6.82
N ASP A 598 -23.68 -3.89 7.01
CA ASP A 598 -23.75 -5.08 7.85
C ASP A 598 -23.63 -4.74 9.33
N THR A 599 -24.73 -4.84 10.05
CA THR A 599 -24.85 -4.63 11.50
C THR A 599 -24.72 -5.91 12.32
N ASN A 600 -24.54 -7.07 11.66
CA ASN A 600 -24.40 -8.34 12.38
C ASN A 600 -23.09 -8.39 13.16
N THR A 601 -23.11 -9.11 14.28
CA THR A 601 -21.94 -9.36 15.10
C THR A 601 -20.88 -10.19 14.35
N GLY A 602 -19.64 -10.11 14.77
CA GLY A 602 -18.51 -10.82 14.22
C GLY A 602 -17.30 -9.89 14.00
N SER A 603 -16.16 -10.47 13.71
CA SER A 603 -14.93 -9.78 13.38
C SER A 603 -15.03 -8.99 12.07
N ALA A 604 -14.13 -8.05 11.83
CA ALA A 604 -14.04 -7.34 10.56
C ALA A 604 -13.81 -8.30 9.39
N PHE A 605 -12.93 -9.29 9.57
CA PHE A 605 -12.68 -10.33 8.56
C PHE A 605 -13.95 -11.13 8.22
N GLU A 606 -14.72 -11.57 9.21
CA GLU A 606 -15.98 -12.29 8.97
C GLU A 606 -16.99 -11.42 8.21
N ARG A 607 -17.09 -10.12 8.51
CA ARG A 607 -17.92 -9.19 7.74
C ARG A 607 -17.47 -9.08 6.29
N VAL A 608 -16.16 -8.97 6.05
CA VAL A 608 -15.62 -8.94 4.69
C VAL A 608 -16.00 -10.21 3.93
N VAL A 609 -15.81 -11.37 4.52
CA VAL A 609 -16.06 -12.66 3.85
C VAL A 609 -17.54 -12.88 3.53
N ARG A 610 -18.45 -12.65 4.51
CA ARG A 610 -19.89 -12.92 4.30
C ARG A 610 -20.57 -11.92 3.37
N ASN A 611 -20.01 -10.72 3.20
CA ASN A 611 -20.56 -9.68 2.33
C ASN A 611 -19.93 -9.66 0.92
N LYS A 612 -19.09 -10.65 0.59
CA LYS A 612 -18.55 -10.76 -0.76
C LYS A 612 -19.69 -10.93 -1.78
N PRO A 613 -19.79 -10.06 -2.81
CA PRO A 613 -20.82 -10.18 -3.82
C PRO A 613 -20.80 -11.56 -4.51
N SER A 614 -21.94 -12.21 -4.65
CA SER A 614 -22.04 -13.50 -5.36
C SER A 614 -21.69 -13.39 -6.84
N THR A 615 -21.75 -12.18 -7.40
CA THR A 615 -21.36 -11.85 -8.78
C THR A 615 -19.85 -11.69 -8.94
N LEU A 616 -19.10 -11.53 -7.83
CA LEU A 616 -17.66 -11.46 -7.84
C LEU A 616 -17.09 -12.88 -7.77
N VAL A 617 -16.74 -13.40 -8.93
CA VAL A 617 -16.09 -14.70 -9.07
C VAL A 617 -14.65 -14.54 -9.54
N GLU A 618 -13.78 -15.41 -9.05
CA GLU A 618 -12.39 -15.52 -9.47
C GLU A 618 -12.30 -16.18 -10.84
N GLY A 619 -11.32 -15.77 -11.65
CA GLY A 619 -11.18 -16.39 -12.98
C GLY A 619 -10.33 -15.58 -13.95
N CYS A 620 -10.45 -15.93 -15.22
CA CYS A 620 -9.69 -15.27 -16.28
C CYS A 620 -10.51 -15.12 -17.57
N ASN A 621 -10.19 -14.10 -18.35
CA ASN A 621 -10.68 -13.98 -19.71
C ASN A 621 -9.87 -14.91 -20.65
N THR A 622 -10.52 -15.44 -21.68
CA THR A 622 -9.79 -16.07 -22.81
C THR A 622 -9.03 -14.99 -23.61
N ARG A 623 -8.05 -15.43 -24.45
CA ARG A 623 -7.25 -14.50 -25.29
C ARG A 623 -7.90 -14.17 -26.63
N ASP A 624 -9.13 -14.60 -26.84
CA ASP A 624 -9.86 -14.36 -28.09
C ASP A 624 -10.15 -12.86 -28.29
N ALA A 625 -10.43 -12.46 -29.53
CA ALA A 625 -10.80 -11.08 -29.86
C ALA A 625 -12.05 -10.62 -29.07
N GLN A 626 -12.97 -11.55 -28.78
CA GLN A 626 -14.10 -11.37 -27.89
C GLN A 626 -13.94 -12.34 -26.71
N PRO A 627 -13.32 -11.92 -25.63
CA PRO A 627 -12.96 -12.81 -24.54
C PRO A 627 -14.19 -13.33 -23.80
N THR A 628 -14.12 -14.61 -23.46
CA THR A 628 -15.10 -15.25 -22.56
C THR A 628 -14.47 -15.40 -21.19
N PHE A 629 -15.22 -15.07 -20.15
CA PHE A 629 -14.74 -15.22 -18.77
C PHE A 629 -14.89 -16.67 -18.31
N ILE A 630 -13.79 -17.26 -17.87
CA ILE A 630 -13.70 -18.58 -17.25
C ILE A 630 -13.74 -18.39 -15.75
N ALA A 631 -14.86 -18.76 -15.10
CA ALA A 631 -14.98 -18.76 -13.64
C ALA A 631 -14.26 -19.97 -13.05
N GLU A 632 -13.17 -19.72 -12.33
CA GLU A 632 -12.33 -20.78 -11.77
C GLU A 632 -11.50 -20.20 -10.61
N THR A 633 -11.47 -20.91 -9.46
CA THR A 633 -10.51 -20.61 -8.40
C THR A 633 -9.11 -20.83 -8.96
N GLN A 634 -8.33 -19.76 -9.05
CA GLN A 634 -7.05 -19.82 -9.73
C GLN A 634 -6.00 -20.58 -8.92
N GLN A 635 -5.30 -21.47 -9.62
CA GLN A 635 -4.15 -22.21 -9.14
C GLN A 635 -2.91 -21.82 -9.95
N MET A 636 -1.72 -21.90 -9.34
CA MET A 636 -0.49 -21.53 -10.01
C MET A 636 -0.12 -22.50 -11.14
N GLU A 637 -0.23 -23.81 -10.87
CA GLU A 637 0.30 -24.88 -11.74
C GLU A 637 -0.80 -25.70 -12.43
N SER A 638 -2.10 -25.43 -12.17
CA SER A 638 -3.20 -26.24 -12.69
C SER A 638 -4.44 -25.42 -13.00
N GLY A 639 -5.35 -25.98 -13.79
CA GLY A 639 -6.60 -25.35 -14.20
C GLY A 639 -6.54 -24.69 -15.56
N LYS A 640 -7.71 -24.24 -16.05
CA LYS A 640 -7.84 -23.61 -17.38
C LYS A 640 -7.14 -22.28 -17.44
N CYS A 641 -7.25 -21.47 -16.38
CA CYS A 641 -6.58 -20.18 -16.31
C CYS A 641 -5.05 -20.31 -16.23
N ALA A 642 -4.52 -21.34 -15.56
CA ALA A 642 -3.09 -21.61 -15.55
C ALA A 642 -2.57 -22.08 -16.93
N ALA A 643 -3.39 -22.83 -17.69
CA ALA A 643 -3.04 -23.25 -19.05
C ALA A 643 -2.99 -22.06 -20.03
N ILE A 644 -3.89 -21.08 -19.89
CA ILE A 644 -3.92 -19.87 -20.74
C ILE A 644 -2.84 -18.85 -20.32
N TYR A 645 -2.60 -18.74 -19.02
CA TYR A 645 -1.71 -17.77 -18.37
C TYR A 645 -0.73 -18.49 -17.43
N PRO A 646 0.26 -19.22 -17.96
CA PRO A 646 1.21 -19.96 -17.13
C PRO A 646 1.95 -19.04 -16.15
N SER A 647 2.19 -19.54 -14.96
CA SER A 647 2.86 -18.80 -13.89
C SER A 647 4.09 -19.59 -13.44
N PRO A 648 5.27 -19.34 -14.00
CA PRO A 648 6.50 -19.88 -13.45
C PRO A 648 6.78 -19.29 -12.07
N GLY A 649 7.77 -19.81 -11.38
CA GLY A 649 8.11 -19.37 -10.03
C GLY A 649 9.04 -18.17 -9.98
N ALA A 650 10.04 -18.28 -9.10
CA ALA A 650 11.11 -17.31 -8.90
C ALA A 650 12.37 -18.08 -8.47
N PRO A 651 13.58 -17.47 -8.48
CA PRO A 651 14.81 -18.19 -8.14
C PRO A 651 14.77 -18.91 -6.81
N ARG A 652 14.17 -18.31 -5.75
CA ARG A 652 14.05 -18.96 -4.43
C ARG A 652 12.99 -20.05 -4.43
N TYR A 653 11.91 -19.90 -5.17
CA TYR A 653 10.92 -20.95 -5.36
C TYR A 653 11.56 -22.19 -6.04
N GLU A 654 12.36 -21.98 -7.09
CA GLU A 654 13.12 -23.04 -7.74
C GLU A 654 14.25 -23.60 -6.86
N ALA A 655 14.68 -22.86 -5.83
CA ALA A 655 15.58 -23.34 -4.76
C ALA A 655 14.85 -24.05 -3.61
N GLY A 656 13.55 -24.31 -3.73
CA GLY A 656 12.75 -25.06 -2.76
C GLY A 656 11.95 -24.23 -1.76
N ALA A 657 12.01 -22.90 -1.80
CA ALA A 657 11.22 -22.05 -0.93
C ALA A 657 9.71 -22.16 -1.20
N SER A 658 8.89 -21.76 -0.22
CA SER A 658 7.45 -21.58 -0.39
C SER A 658 7.14 -20.47 -1.38
N ILE A 659 5.99 -20.56 -2.04
CA ILE A 659 5.46 -19.50 -2.91
C ILE A 659 5.19 -18.19 -2.14
N ALA A 660 4.98 -18.25 -0.81
CA ALA A 660 4.83 -17.07 0.03
C ALA A 660 6.00 -16.09 -0.10
N ALA A 661 7.21 -16.61 -0.42
CA ALA A 661 8.44 -15.82 -0.56
C ALA A 661 8.68 -14.85 0.63
N ASP A 662 8.33 -15.30 1.83
CA ASP A 662 8.31 -14.50 3.07
C ASP A 662 9.50 -14.78 4.00
N ILE A 663 10.46 -15.60 3.58
CA ILE A 663 11.69 -15.88 4.32
C ILE A 663 12.84 -15.03 3.77
N ILE A 664 13.30 -14.05 4.54
CA ILE A 664 14.42 -13.17 4.20
C ILE A 664 15.74 -13.93 4.29
N LYS A 665 16.00 -14.51 5.46
CA LYS A 665 17.16 -15.34 5.77
C LYS A 665 16.68 -16.69 6.27
N CYS A 666 17.03 -17.74 5.55
CA CYS A 666 16.62 -19.10 5.95
C CYS A 666 17.40 -19.60 7.19
N THR A 667 16.76 -20.40 8.00
CA THR A 667 17.44 -21.27 8.96
C THR A 667 18.18 -22.36 8.19
N LEU A 668 19.44 -22.60 8.51
CA LEU A 668 20.25 -23.60 7.81
C LEU A 668 20.06 -25.00 8.44
N LYS A 669 20.18 -26.03 7.61
CA LYS A 669 20.26 -27.43 7.99
C LYS A 669 21.48 -28.08 7.35
N PRO A 670 21.99 -29.20 7.90
CA PRO A 670 22.97 -30.03 7.21
C PRO A 670 22.46 -30.47 5.83
N ILE A 671 23.39 -30.68 4.91
CA ILE A 671 23.07 -31.28 3.60
C ILE A 671 22.58 -32.69 3.85
N ALA A 672 21.44 -33.05 3.29
CA ALA A 672 20.85 -34.40 3.40
C ALA A 672 20.62 -34.97 1.99
N ALA A 673 21.00 -36.22 1.79
CA ALA A 673 20.81 -36.90 0.49
C ALA A 673 19.34 -36.95 0.08
N THR A 674 18.42 -36.92 1.04
CA THR A 674 16.96 -36.92 0.82
C THR A 674 16.43 -35.63 0.17
N ASP A 675 17.23 -34.57 0.14
CA ASP A 675 16.84 -33.33 -0.53
C ASP A 675 16.95 -33.41 -2.07
N TYR A 676 17.67 -34.45 -2.55
CA TYR A 676 18.00 -34.64 -3.96
C TYR A 676 17.36 -35.91 -4.51
N LYS A 677 16.79 -35.82 -5.72
CA LYS A 677 16.27 -36.97 -6.48
C LYS A 677 17.36 -37.59 -7.40
N VAL A 678 18.58 -37.15 -7.27
CA VAL A 678 19.75 -37.61 -8.01
C VAL A 678 20.82 -38.11 -7.04
N THR A 679 21.67 -39.04 -7.48
CA THR A 679 22.80 -39.51 -6.70
C THR A 679 24.06 -38.75 -7.07
N PHE A 680 24.76 -38.23 -6.08
CA PHE A 680 26.04 -37.57 -6.22
C PHE A 680 27.17 -38.61 -6.09
N THR A 681 28.21 -38.46 -6.91
CA THR A 681 29.48 -39.20 -6.69
C THR A 681 30.16 -38.70 -5.42
N ALA A 682 31.18 -39.43 -4.93
CA ALA A 682 31.95 -39.02 -3.76
C ALA A 682 32.61 -37.63 -3.98
N GLU A 683 33.10 -37.38 -5.18
CA GLU A 683 33.73 -36.11 -5.57
C GLU A 683 32.70 -34.98 -5.63
N GLN A 684 31.54 -35.24 -6.21
CA GLN A 684 30.44 -34.26 -6.23
C GLN A 684 29.91 -33.93 -4.83
N ASN A 685 29.81 -34.91 -3.93
CA ASN A 685 29.46 -34.69 -2.54
C ASN A 685 30.49 -33.84 -1.79
N ALA A 686 31.79 -34.09 -2.02
CA ALA A 686 32.85 -33.25 -1.46
C ALA A 686 32.77 -31.81 -1.98
N LYS A 687 32.46 -31.62 -3.27
CA LYS A 687 32.25 -30.30 -3.87
C LYS A 687 30.99 -29.63 -3.28
N LEU A 688 29.88 -30.34 -3.14
CA LEU A 688 28.65 -29.84 -2.53
C LEU A 688 28.87 -29.31 -1.11
N SER A 689 29.62 -30.09 -0.29
CA SER A 689 29.98 -29.67 1.08
C SER A 689 30.87 -28.44 1.10
N LYS A 690 31.73 -28.27 0.11
CA LYS A 690 32.56 -27.06 -0.04
C LYS A 690 31.77 -25.84 -0.48
N VAL A 691 30.77 -26.02 -1.33
CA VAL A 691 29.86 -24.95 -1.80
C VAL A 691 28.96 -24.45 -0.67
N PHE A 692 28.52 -25.34 0.20
CA PHE A 692 27.63 -25.04 1.33
C PHE A 692 28.26 -25.43 2.68
N PRO A 693 29.35 -24.78 3.11
CA PRO A 693 30.11 -25.18 4.29
C PRO A 693 29.33 -25.03 5.60
N THR A 694 28.33 -24.16 5.64
CA THR A 694 27.45 -23.92 6.80
C THR A 694 26.08 -24.61 6.69
N GLY A 695 25.88 -25.39 5.62
CA GLY A 695 24.61 -26.05 5.32
C GLY A 695 23.75 -25.32 4.29
N VAL A 696 22.56 -25.84 4.10
CA VAL A 696 21.58 -25.39 3.09
C VAL A 696 20.29 -24.91 3.76
N CYS A 697 19.50 -24.12 3.06
CA CYS A 697 18.24 -23.60 3.57
C CYS A 697 17.27 -24.71 3.98
N ASN A 698 16.75 -24.63 5.20
CA ASN A 698 15.62 -25.41 5.67
C ASN A 698 14.32 -24.59 5.49
N TRP A 699 13.68 -24.73 4.35
CA TRP A 699 12.45 -24.03 4.02
C TRP A 699 11.21 -24.53 4.77
N ALA A 700 11.33 -25.65 5.53
CA ALA A 700 10.21 -26.23 6.29
C ALA A 700 10.00 -25.58 7.66
N VAL A 701 10.93 -24.73 8.09
CA VAL A 701 10.86 -24.03 9.39
C VAL A 701 10.89 -22.52 9.18
N ALA A 702 10.56 -21.77 10.22
CA ALA A 702 10.66 -20.32 10.20
C ALA A 702 12.08 -19.84 9.86
N GLY A 703 12.18 -18.76 9.13
CA GLY A 703 13.46 -18.08 8.87
C GLY A 703 14.03 -17.44 10.12
N VAL A 704 15.30 -17.07 10.04
CA VAL A 704 15.99 -16.35 11.12
C VAL A 704 15.30 -15.00 11.35
N GLU A 705 15.00 -14.68 12.61
CA GLU A 705 14.24 -13.47 13.03
C GLU A 705 12.83 -13.37 12.41
N GLN A 706 12.30 -14.39 11.78
CA GLN A 706 10.96 -14.37 11.22
C GLN A 706 9.90 -14.33 12.33
N GLN A 707 9.05 -13.31 12.28
CA GLN A 707 8.01 -13.07 13.30
C GLN A 707 6.85 -12.25 12.71
N GLY A 708 5.80 -12.05 13.49
CA GLY A 708 4.66 -11.22 13.12
C GLY A 708 4.93 -9.71 13.27
N LEU A 709 3.95 -8.91 12.87
CA LEU A 709 3.95 -7.48 13.08
C LEU A 709 3.99 -7.15 14.58
N ARG A 710 4.76 -6.12 14.95
CA ARG A 710 4.76 -5.56 16.31
C ARG A 710 3.46 -4.77 16.61
N GLY A 711 2.81 -4.29 15.56
CA GLY A 711 1.58 -3.52 15.61
C GLY A 711 1.36 -2.74 14.33
N THR A 712 0.24 -2.04 14.26
CA THR A 712 -0.12 -1.12 13.18
C THR A 712 0.08 0.33 13.61
N TRP A 713 0.11 1.27 12.66
CA TRP A 713 0.33 2.71 12.94
C TRP A 713 1.62 3.00 13.71
N LEU A 714 2.69 2.27 13.38
CA LEU A 714 3.98 2.50 14.01
C LEU A 714 4.56 3.85 13.59
N SER A 715 5.15 4.56 14.55
CA SER A 715 5.91 5.80 14.34
C SER A 715 7.41 5.54 14.47
N PHE A 716 8.20 6.27 13.68
CA PHE A 716 9.67 6.21 13.63
C PHE A 716 10.30 7.58 13.95
N ASN A 717 9.50 8.49 14.54
CA ASN A 717 9.97 9.79 15.05
C ASN A 717 10.75 9.65 16.34
#